data_e9b620d753d9c2e830f5ae965a650892
#
_entry.id   e9b620d753d9c2e830f5ae965a650892
#
_cell.length_a   1.000
_cell.length_b   1.000
_cell.length_c   1.000
_cell.angle_alpha   90.00
_cell.angle_beta   90.00
_cell.angle_gamma   90.00
#
_symmetry.space_group_name_H-M   'P 1'
#
loop_
_entity.id
_entity.type
_entity.pdbx_description
1 polymer ?
#
loop_
_entity_poly.entity_id
_entity_poly.type
_entity_poly.pdbx_seq_one_letter_code
_entity_poly.pdbx_strand_id
1 'polypeptide(L)'
;MPNRSKEPTSTQQIVDIDVSAEMESSFLEYAYSVIYARALPDARDGLKPVQRRILYQMDQLGLRPDMGHVKSSRVVGEVMGKLHPHSDTAIYDALVRMAQDFSLRLPLVDGHGNFGSLDDGPAAPRYTEARLAAAALAMTDSLGEDTVDFVPNYDNQYTQPAVLPAAIPNLLVNGASGIAVGMATNMAPHNLGEVIAAARHLIEHPDASLDDLMSFVPGPDLPGGGKIVGLDGIREAYATGRGSFRTRATARIENVTPRKKGIVVTELPYLVGPERVIERIKDAVDKKRITGISAVTDLTDRHHGLRLVIEVKNAFNPEAVLEKLYRATPLEESFGMNNVALVDGRPQTLGLKELLRVYVDHRIDVVRRRSQYRLNQRQERLHLIEGLLIAIADIDEVIQVIRSSETADEARSRLMMVFDLSQPQAEYILELRLRRLTKFSRIELQGQAEELAREIAELEEILGSDQRLREVVSDELARIAIEHGTPRRTVLLESAGTPRTAADPAVPLQVPDVPATIMLSTTGLLARLDAPDAGLAAADDQLPLEDDAPAISRSGARGAHDALVATVRARSHGEVGVVLSSGQVQRINVLDIPALAVTGSAPSLAGGVPAGELVSIPAGESIVGLIDVADDSAINVLATRDGKIKRFTTKDFPKNADAFDIVGLADGDRVIGTGRTYAEDDRLILVTSDAQLLHFAADAVRPQGRGAGGMTGIKLAEGAHVIALAVVSDAEIAAASVVTVAGSFEHPMADQFVKVTPLDRYPGKGRATMGVRAHRIRSGHDGLVRAWVGLDPRAVGSAGQALELPELDERRDGSGVPAAGAIAGIG
;
A
#
# COMPACT_ATOMS: atom_id res chain seq x y z
N MET A 1 -1.81 87.46 26.82
CA MET A 1 -2.54 86.31 27.23
C MET A 1 -3.31 85.79 26.04
N PRO A 2 -3.02 84.61 25.44
CA PRO A 2 -3.79 84.11 24.33
C PRO A 2 -4.98 83.31 24.85
N ASN A 3 -6.08 83.45 24.13
CA ASN A 3 -7.39 82.88 24.33
C ASN A 3 -7.31 81.33 24.20
N ARG A 4 -7.69 80.64 25.26
CA ARG A 4 -7.92 79.15 25.20
C ARG A 4 -9.18 78.90 24.42
N SER A 5 -9.08 78.38 23.19
CA SER A 5 -10.17 77.79 22.44
C SER A 5 -10.73 76.58 23.24
N LYS A 6 -11.99 76.65 23.56
CA LYS A 6 -12.77 75.52 24.13
C LYS A 6 -12.78 74.41 23.09
N GLU A 7 -12.20 73.26 23.42
CA GLU A 7 -12.43 72.02 22.70
C GLU A 7 -13.94 71.73 22.67
N PRO A 8 -14.47 71.24 21.59
CA PRO A 8 -15.84 70.72 21.55
C PRO A 8 -15.98 69.50 22.42
N THR A 9 -16.69 69.62 23.53
CA THR A 9 -17.16 68.47 24.31
C THR A 9 -18.01 67.58 23.38
N SER A 10 -17.46 66.43 22.98
CA SER A 10 -18.24 65.36 22.36
C SER A 10 -19.29 64.92 23.40
N THR A 11 -20.55 65.34 23.16
CA THR A 11 -21.69 64.76 23.86
C THR A 11 -21.78 63.30 23.47
N GLN A 12 -21.26 62.41 24.32
CA GLN A 12 -21.57 60.97 24.19
C GLN A 12 -23.08 60.84 24.42
N GLN A 13 -23.78 60.44 23.35
CA GLN A 13 -25.18 60.08 23.45
C GLN A 13 -25.27 58.60 23.88
N ILE A 14 -25.60 58.38 25.14
CA ILE A 14 -25.89 57.06 25.66
C ILE A 14 -27.32 56.71 25.25
N VAL A 15 -27.47 55.64 24.49
CA VAL A 15 -28.75 55.10 24.08
C VAL A 15 -28.95 53.77 24.81
N ASP A 16 -30.05 53.61 25.52
CA ASP A 16 -30.42 52.35 26.14
C ASP A 16 -30.87 51.36 25.06
N ILE A 17 -30.17 50.22 24.98
CA ILE A 17 -30.49 49.16 24.05
C ILE A 17 -30.88 47.91 24.88
N ASP A 18 -32.00 47.28 24.51
CA ASP A 18 -32.38 45.98 25.10
C ASP A 18 -31.32 44.92 24.73
N VAL A 19 -30.74 44.27 25.78
CA VAL A 19 -29.70 43.26 25.64
C VAL A 19 -30.16 42.11 24.75
N SER A 20 -31.40 41.69 24.84
CA SER A 20 -31.97 40.61 24.02
C SER A 20 -31.99 40.98 22.54
N ALA A 21 -32.45 42.20 22.22
CA ALA A 21 -32.50 42.71 20.85
C ALA A 21 -31.10 42.90 20.25
N GLU A 22 -30.14 43.42 21.04
CA GLU A 22 -28.75 43.57 20.61
C GLU A 22 -28.07 42.23 20.38
N MET A 23 -28.28 41.25 21.30
CA MET A 23 -27.77 39.91 21.17
C MET A 23 -28.30 39.19 19.92
N GLU A 24 -29.62 39.34 19.66
CA GLU A 24 -30.25 38.74 18.47
C GLU A 24 -29.70 39.36 17.18
N SER A 25 -29.60 40.69 17.10
CA SER A 25 -29.11 41.42 15.94
C SER A 25 -27.63 41.07 15.68
N SER A 26 -26.78 41.14 16.72
CA SER A 26 -25.34 40.83 16.62
C SER A 26 -25.09 39.37 16.28
N PHE A 27 -25.91 38.45 16.83
CA PHE A 27 -25.79 37.01 16.50
C PHE A 27 -26.18 36.71 15.04
N LEU A 28 -27.25 37.33 14.54
CA LEU A 28 -27.67 37.22 13.14
C LEU A 28 -26.62 37.77 12.19
N GLU A 29 -26.03 38.95 12.49
CA GLU A 29 -24.97 39.54 11.70
C GLU A 29 -23.71 38.63 11.69
N TYR A 30 -23.31 38.12 12.85
CA TYR A 30 -22.22 37.15 12.94
C TYR A 30 -22.50 35.87 12.16
N ALA A 31 -23.70 35.29 12.33
CA ALA A 31 -24.12 34.11 11.61
C ALA A 31 -24.07 34.32 10.09
N TYR A 32 -24.60 35.46 9.63
CA TYR A 32 -24.55 35.87 8.24
C TYR A 32 -23.10 35.94 7.71
N SER A 33 -22.23 36.63 8.44
CA SER A 33 -20.81 36.74 8.09
C SER A 33 -20.11 35.40 8.01
N VAL A 34 -20.37 34.48 8.95
CA VAL A 34 -19.75 33.14 8.96
C VAL A 34 -20.25 32.28 7.79
N ILE A 35 -21.53 32.36 7.45
CA ILE A 35 -22.12 31.59 6.36
C ILE A 35 -21.56 32.07 5.01
N TYR A 36 -21.61 33.36 4.74
CA TYR A 36 -21.32 33.93 3.42
C TYR A 36 -19.84 34.26 3.18
N ALA A 37 -19.12 34.65 4.23
CA ALA A 37 -17.77 35.19 4.08
C ALA A 37 -16.66 34.31 4.66
N ARG A 38 -16.98 33.12 5.22
CA ARG A 38 -15.96 32.29 5.89
C ARG A 38 -16.07 30.79 5.64
N ALA A 39 -17.22 30.15 5.93
CA ALA A 39 -17.28 28.70 6.10
C ALA A 39 -17.69 27.93 4.84
N LEU A 40 -18.61 28.47 4.04
CA LEU A 40 -19.16 27.79 2.89
C LEU A 40 -18.43 28.17 1.58
N PRO A 41 -18.21 27.20 0.69
CA PRO A 41 -17.68 27.44 -0.65
C PRO A 41 -18.79 27.97 -1.58
N ASP A 42 -18.41 28.75 -2.61
CA ASP A 42 -19.31 29.06 -3.74
C ASP A 42 -19.38 27.82 -4.66
N ALA A 43 -20.58 27.45 -5.10
CA ALA A 43 -20.79 26.25 -5.92
C ALA A 43 -20.13 26.35 -7.32
N ARG A 44 -19.89 27.57 -7.83
CA ARG A 44 -19.30 27.84 -9.14
C ARG A 44 -17.80 27.53 -9.20
N ASP A 45 -17.00 28.02 -8.24
CA ASP A 45 -15.54 27.84 -8.21
C ASP A 45 -15.06 26.90 -7.10
N GLY A 46 -15.94 26.46 -6.20
CA GLY A 46 -15.62 25.53 -5.11
C GLY A 46 -14.70 26.11 -4.03
N LEU A 47 -14.55 27.43 -3.97
CA LEU A 47 -13.62 28.08 -3.07
C LEU A 47 -14.33 28.84 -1.94
N LYS A 48 -13.73 28.80 -0.77
CA LYS A 48 -14.04 29.75 0.31
C LYS A 48 -13.40 31.11 0.00
N PRO A 49 -13.94 32.20 0.56
CA PRO A 49 -13.39 33.54 0.31
C PRO A 49 -11.88 33.67 0.55
N VAL A 50 -11.35 33.07 1.63
CA VAL A 50 -9.89 33.11 1.92
C VAL A 50 -9.08 32.40 0.84
N GLN A 51 -9.52 31.25 0.35
CA GLN A 51 -8.84 30.48 -0.70
C GLN A 51 -8.83 31.25 -2.03
N ARG A 52 -9.97 31.82 -2.41
CA ARG A 52 -10.13 32.65 -3.63
C ARG A 52 -9.19 33.83 -3.59
N ARG A 53 -9.10 34.52 -2.45
CA ARG A 53 -8.23 35.69 -2.25
C ARG A 53 -6.76 35.35 -2.32
N ILE A 54 -6.38 34.17 -1.79
CA ILE A 54 -5.00 33.66 -1.88
C ILE A 54 -4.62 33.39 -3.34
N LEU A 55 -5.42 32.63 -4.09
CA LEU A 55 -5.13 32.32 -5.49
C LEU A 55 -5.10 33.59 -6.35
N TYR A 56 -6.08 34.49 -6.17
CA TYR A 56 -6.11 35.79 -6.86
C TYR A 56 -4.87 36.64 -6.57
N GLN A 57 -4.47 36.75 -5.30
CA GLN A 57 -3.29 37.54 -4.95
C GLN A 57 -2.00 36.94 -5.46
N MET A 58 -1.89 35.59 -5.45
CA MET A 58 -0.73 34.90 -6.03
C MET A 58 -0.64 35.09 -7.55
N ASP A 59 -1.78 35.13 -8.25
CA ASP A 59 -1.85 35.42 -9.67
C ASP A 59 -1.41 36.88 -9.94
N GLN A 60 -1.92 37.86 -9.17
CA GLN A 60 -1.53 39.28 -9.27
C GLN A 60 -0.03 39.53 -8.99
N LEU A 61 0.58 38.70 -8.15
CA LEU A 61 2.02 38.72 -7.87
C LEU A 61 2.85 38.04 -8.97
N GLY A 62 2.20 37.43 -9.97
CA GLY A 62 2.87 36.70 -11.05
C GLY A 62 3.58 35.42 -10.59
N LEU A 63 3.08 34.76 -9.52
CA LEU A 63 3.68 33.56 -8.96
C LEU A 63 3.26 32.30 -9.75
N ARG A 64 3.63 32.28 -11.03
CA ARG A 64 3.30 31.20 -11.98
C ARG A 64 4.20 29.98 -11.77
N PRO A 65 3.83 28.78 -12.24
CA PRO A 65 4.62 27.55 -12.10
C PRO A 65 6.02 27.61 -12.72
N ASP A 66 6.23 28.47 -13.73
CA ASP A 66 7.51 28.70 -14.40
C ASP A 66 8.43 29.70 -13.66
N MET A 67 7.88 30.36 -12.62
CA MET A 67 8.63 31.32 -11.81
C MET A 67 9.19 30.68 -10.53
N GLY A 68 10.12 31.35 -9.84
CA GLY A 68 10.65 30.89 -8.56
C GLY A 68 9.60 30.99 -7.42
N HIS A 69 9.72 30.11 -6.44
CA HIS A 69 8.93 30.19 -5.21
C HIS A 69 9.26 31.47 -4.43
N VAL A 70 8.28 31.98 -3.70
CA VAL A 70 8.48 33.10 -2.76
C VAL A 70 8.10 32.66 -1.34
N LYS A 71 8.64 33.36 -0.33
CA LYS A 71 8.29 33.06 1.07
C LYS A 71 6.78 33.13 1.30
N SER A 72 6.22 32.09 1.93
CA SER A 72 4.77 32.03 2.22
C SER A 72 4.29 33.24 3.04
N SER A 73 5.16 33.77 3.93
CA SER A 73 4.89 34.98 4.70
C SER A 73 4.64 36.21 3.82
N ARG A 74 5.25 36.32 2.62
CA ARG A 74 4.98 37.39 1.66
C ARG A 74 3.56 37.26 1.11
N VAL A 75 3.15 36.07 0.69
CA VAL A 75 1.79 35.83 0.18
C VAL A 75 0.77 36.14 1.26
N VAL A 76 0.98 35.63 2.48
CA VAL A 76 0.08 35.87 3.63
C VAL A 76 -0.05 37.38 3.92
N GLY A 77 1.07 38.12 3.96
CA GLY A 77 1.09 39.56 4.22
C GLY A 77 0.32 40.35 3.18
N GLU A 78 0.50 40.05 1.90
CA GLU A 78 -0.20 40.72 0.79
C GLU A 78 -1.72 40.44 0.82
N VAL A 79 -2.11 39.18 1.07
CA VAL A 79 -3.54 38.83 1.20
C VAL A 79 -4.17 39.50 2.39
N MET A 80 -3.50 39.50 3.55
CA MET A 80 -4.01 40.12 4.77
C MET A 80 -4.18 41.64 4.61
N GLY A 81 -3.18 42.27 4.03
CA GLY A 81 -3.18 43.75 3.89
C GLY A 81 -4.17 44.27 2.87
N LYS A 82 -4.41 43.55 1.78
CA LYS A 82 -5.21 44.05 0.65
C LYS A 82 -6.62 43.47 0.60
N LEU A 83 -6.82 42.22 0.95
CA LEU A 83 -8.05 41.47 0.62
C LEU A 83 -8.76 40.84 1.80
N HIS A 84 -8.02 40.37 2.83
CA HIS A 84 -8.59 39.51 3.87
C HIS A 84 -8.11 39.92 5.27
N PRO A 85 -8.82 40.86 5.95
CA PRO A 85 -8.40 41.48 7.22
C PRO A 85 -8.64 40.56 8.41
N HIS A 86 -8.02 39.38 8.39
CA HIS A 86 -8.12 38.35 9.42
C HIS A 86 -6.72 37.86 9.85
N SER A 87 -6.65 36.94 10.81
CA SER A 87 -5.39 36.39 11.33
C SER A 87 -4.49 35.82 10.20
N ASP A 88 -3.22 36.16 10.23
CA ASP A 88 -2.16 35.61 9.39
C ASP A 88 -2.09 34.08 9.48
N THR A 89 -2.30 33.52 10.66
CA THR A 89 -2.35 32.07 10.90
C THR A 89 -3.48 31.43 10.08
N ALA A 90 -4.67 32.00 10.08
CA ALA A 90 -5.81 31.44 9.32
C ALA A 90 -5.56 31.47 7.80
N ILE A 91 -4.92 32.54 7.29
CA ILE A 91 -4.54 32.67 5.88
C ILE A 91 -3.45 31.63 5.54
N TYR A 92 -2.44 31.48 6.42
CA TYR A 92 -1.37 30.49 6.21
C TYR A 92 -1.90 29.06 6.23
N ASP A 93 -2.76 28.71 7.18
CA ASP A 93 -3.38 27.38 7.25
C ASP A 93 -4.20 27.05 5.98
N ALA A 94 -4.89 28.04 5.41
CA ALA A 94 -5.60 27.86 4.15
C ALA A 94 -4.63 27.66 2.98
N LEU A 95 -3.54 28.41 2.91
CA LEU A 95 -2.49 28.25 1.90
C LEU A 95 -1.84 26.86 2.00
N VAL A 96 -1.50 26.43 3.21
CA VAL A 96 -0.91 25.11 3.48
C VAL A 96 -1.81 23.98 2.99
N ARG A 97 -3.11 24.02 3.33
CA ARG A 97 -4.06 22.98 2.88
C ARG A 97 -4.16 22.89 1.36
N MET A 98 -4.06 24.00 0.65
CA MET A 98 -4.07 24.02 -0.81
C MET A 98 -2.80 23.45 -1.45
N ALA A 99 -1.71 23.30 -0.67
CA ALA A 99 -0.45 22.67 -1.12
C ALA A 99 -0.33 21.18 -0.73
N GLN A 100 -1.19 20.67 0.18
CA GLN A 100 -1.10 19.29 0.69
C GLN A 100 -1.76 18.29 -0.25
N ASP A 101 -1.01 17.36 -0.79
CA ASP A 101 -1.47 16.30 -1.71
C ASP A 101 -2.26 15.18 -1.01
N PHE A 102 -2.17 15.10 0.34
CA PHE A 102 -3.00 14.23 1.17
C PHE A 102 -4.32 14.89 1.63
N SER A 103 -4.45 16.23 1.48
CA SER A 103 -5.67 16.98 1.80
C SER A 103 -6.53 17.22 0.57
N LEU A 104 -5.92 17.63 -0.55
CA LEU A 104 -6.59 17.90 -1.81
C LEU A 104 -6.29 16.81 -2.85
N ARG A 105 -7.30 16.41 -3.61
CA ARG A 105 -7.15 15.47 -4.73
C ARG A 105 -6.32 16.08 -5.88
N LEU A 106 -6.43 17.41 -6.03
CA LEU A 106 -5.70 18.23 -7.00
C LEU A 106 -5.20 19.51 -6.30
N PRO A 107 -3.96 19.53 -5.78
CA PRO A 107 -3.40 20.72 -5.14
C PRO A 107 -3.38 21.96 -6.06
N LEU A 108 -3.66 23.12 -5.50
CA LEU A 108 -3.69 24.41 -6.21
C LEU A 108 -2.47 25.29 -5.91
N VAL A 109 -1.70 24.93 -4.89
CA VAL A 109 -0.45 25.60 -4.52
C VAL A 109 0.69 24.62 -4.63
N ASP A 110 1.80 25.04 -5.23
CA ASP A 110 3.06 24.33 -5.26
C ASP A 110 3.94 24.87 -4.12
N GLY A 111 4.13 24.05 -3.08
CA GLY A 111 4.86 24.38 -1.87
C GLY A 111 6.28 23.84 -1.86
N HIS A 112 7.24 24.66 -1.40
CA HIS A 112 8.62 24.24 -1.16
C HIS A 112 8.96 24.36 0.32
N GLY A 113 9.42 23.26 0.93
CA GLY A 113 9.69 23.15 2.36
C GLY A 113 8.76 22.17 3.06
N ASN A 114 8.61 22.30 4.39
CA ASN A 114 7.74 21.45 5.18
C ASN A 114 6.33 22.05 5.30
N PHE A 115 5.39 21.47 4.56
CA PHE A 115 3.96 21.81 4.60
C PHE A 115 3.14 20.86 5.50
N GLY A 116 3.81 20.14 6.40
CA GLY A 116 3.17 19.21 7.34
C GLY A 116 2.93 17.81 6.78
N SER A 117 2.37 16.98 7.61
CA SER A 117 1.88 15.65 7.34
C SER A 117 0.47 15.48 7.89
N LEU A 118 -0.07 14.26 7.90
CA LEU A 118 -1.36 13.97 8.54
C LEU A 118 -1.31 14.07 10.07
N ASP A 119 -0.15 13.87 10.66
CA ASP A 119 0.07 13.91 12.12
C ASP A 119 0.77 15.19 12.59
N ASP A 120 1.67 15.75 11.76
CA ASP A 120 2.48 16.92 12.11
C ASP A 120 2.07 18.18 11.37
N GLY A 121 2.07 19.32 12.07
CA GLY A 121 1.82 20.63 11.47
C GLY A 121 2.93 21.11 10.54
N PRO A 122 2.68 22.14 9.73
CA PRO A 122 3.67 22.71 8.84
C PRO A 122 4.73 23.55 9.60
N ALA A 123 5.86 23.78 8.95
CA ALA A 123 6.82 24.77 9.43
C ALA A 123 6.22 26.21 9.35
N ALA A 124 6.76 27.13 10.16
CA ALA A 124 6.30 28.53 10.15
C ALA A 124 6.46 29.18 8.77
N PRO A 125 5.58 30.17 8.39
CA PRO A 125 5.49 30.74 7.04
C PRO A 125 6.78 31.44 6.57
N ARG A 126 7.67 31.79 7.47
CA ARG A 126 9.00 32.36 7.14
C ARG A 126 9.98 31.34 6.59
N TYR A 127 9.75 30.03 6.80
CA TYR A 127 10.60 28.94 6.32
C TYR A 127 10.09 28.28 5.04
N THR A 128 8.77 28.25 4.84
CA THR A 128 8.15 27.69 3.63
C THR A 128 8.09 28.72 2.50
N GLU A 129 8.03 28.19 1.27
CA GLU A 129 7.89 29.00 0.06
C GLU A 129 6.75 28.42 -0.79
N ALA A 130 6.09 29.30 -1.56
CA ALA A 130 4.93 28.91 -2.36
C ALA A 130 4.89 29.63 -3.70
N ARG A 131 4.26 28.97 -4.67
CA ARG A 131 3.80 29.52 -5.94
C ARG A 131 2.51 28.81 -6.38
N LEU A 132 1.86 29.26 -7.44
CA LEU A 132 0.70 28.58 -8.00
C LEU A 132 1.12 27.21 -8.57
N ALA A 133 0.32 26.19 -8.30
CA ALA A 133 0.43 24.92 -9.02
C ALA A 133 -0.09 25.06 -10.46
N ALA A 134 0.30 24.16 -11.36
CA ALA A 134 -0.17 24.18 -12.75
C ALA A 134 -1.70 24.18 -12.85
N ALA A 135 -2.38 23.39 -12.04
CA ALA A 135 -3.84 23.34 -11.99
C ALA A 135 -4.49 24.65 -11.56
N ALA A 136 -3.82 25.49 -10.75
CA ALA A 136 -4.35 26.78 -10.32
C ALA A 136 -4.46 27.80 -11.47
N LEU A 137 -3.62 27.66 -12.51
CA LEU A 137 -3.74 28.52 -13.69
C LEU A 137 -5.10 28.34 -14.37
N ALA A 138 -5.61 27.10 -14.43
CA ALA A 138 -6.94 26.83 -14.96
C ALA A 138 -8.09 27.41 -14.10
N MET A 139 -7.80 27.78 -12.84
CA MET A 139 -8.77 28.47 -11.97
C MET A 139 -8.79 29.99 -12.22
N THR A 140 -7.65 30.58 -12.58
CA THR A 140 -7.48 32.04 -12.72
C THR A 140 -7.36 32.53 -14.17
N ASP A 141 -7.35 31.60 -15.13
CA ASP A 141 -7.23 31.96 -16.55
C ASP A 141 -8.31 32.95 -16.99
N SER A 142 -7.89 33.91 -17.81
CA SER A 142 -8.77 34.91 -18.39
C SER A 142 -9.47 35.89 -17.39
N LEU A 143 -8.95 36.03 -16.16
CA LEU A 143 -9.46 36.96 -15.16
C LEU A 143 -9.48 38.43 -15.65
N GLY A 144 -8.54 38.80 -16.52
CA GLY A 144 -8.45 40.13 -17.12
C GLY A 144 -9.36 40.37 -18.33
N GLU A 145 -10.21 39.41 -18.71
CA GLU A 145 -11.02 39.41 -19.91
C GLU A 145 -12.53 39.57 -19.61
N ASP A 146 -12.88 40.27 -18.54
CA ASP A 146 -14.25 40.50 -18.06
C ASP A 146 -15.09 39.23 -17.88
N THR A 147 -14.46 38.15 -17.49
CA THR A 147 -15.09 36.83 -17.37
C THR A 147 -15.97 36.69 -16.14
N VAL A 148 -15.69 37.46 -15.07
CA VAL A 148 -16.38 37.43 -13.79
C VAL A 148 -16.51 38.82 -13.22
N ASP A 149 -17.47 39.03 -12.29
CA ASP A 149 -17.67 40.29 -11.64
C ASP A 149 -16.60 40.57 -10.59
N PHE A 150 -16.20 41.83 -10.48
CA PHE A 150 -15.30 42.32 -9.45
C PHE A 150 -16.08 43.17 -8.43
N VAL A 151 -15.77 42.93 -7.17
CA VAL A 151 -16.37 43.63 -6.02
C VAL A 151 -15.31 44.36 -5.22
N PRO A 152 -15.63 45.45 -4.54
CA PRO A 152 -14.70 46.11 -3.65
C PRO A 152 -14.20 45.18 -2.54
N ASN A 153 -12.99 45.46 -2.07
CA ASN A 153 -12.44 44.83 -0.85
C ASN A 153 -13.05 45.49 0.41
N TYR A 154 -12.58 45.14 1.60
CA TYR A 154 -13.09 45.57 2.90
C TYR A 154 -12.97 47.11 3.15
N ASP A 155 -12.03 47.81 2.52
CA ASP A 155 -11.79 49.26 2.67
C ASP A 155 -12.08 50.06 1.40
N ASN A 156 -12.60 49.42 0.35
CA ASN A 156 -12.92 50.03 -0.96
C ASN A 156 -11.70 50.58 -1.74
N GLN A 157 -10.46 50.20 -1.35
CA GLN A 157 -9.27 50.65 -2.05
C GLN A 157 -8.87 49.75 -3.21
N TYR A 158 -9.25 48.49 -3.16
CA TYR A 158 -8.95 47.48 -4.19
C TYR A 158 -10.21 46.75 -4.59
N THR A 159 -10.16 46.16 -5.77
CA THR A 159 -11.21 45.24 -6.24
C THR A 159 -10.70 43.80 -6.22
N GLN A 160 -11.61 42.85 -6.03
CA GLN A 160 -11.34 41.43 -6.01
C GLN A 160 -12.43 40.66 -6.78
N PRO A 161 -12.15 39.51 -7.39
CA PRO A 161 -13.17 38.75 -8.09
C PRO A 161 -14.19 38.17 -7.10
N ALA A 162 -15.47 38.32 -7.43
CA ALA A 162 -16.57 37.71 -6.65
C ALA A 162 -16.50 36.18 -6.69
N VAL A 163 -16.06 35.63 -7.83
CA VAL A 163 -15.85 34.22 -8.11
C VAL A 163 -14.71 34.09 -9.12
N LEU A 164 -13.97 32.97 -9.15
CA LEU A 164 -12.97 32.73 -10.19
C LEU A 164 -13.60 32.10 -11.45
N PRO A 165 -12.96 32.27 -12.64
CA PRO A 165 -13.41 31.65 -13.88
C PRO A 165 -13.49 30.12 -13.83
N ALA A 166 -12.60 29.47 -13.08
CA ALA A 166 -12.64 28.07 -12.67
C ALA A 166 -12.88 27.06 -13.82
N ALA A 167 -11.90 26.86 -14.70
CA ALA A 167 -11.99 25.82 -15.74
C ALA A 167 -11.91 24.38 -15.16
N ILE A 168 -11.65 24.22 -13.88
CA ILE A 168 -11.70 22.97 -13.13
C ILE A 168 -12.96 22.94 -12.26
N PRO A 169 -13.74 21.84 -12.22
CA PRO A 169 -14.90 21.67 -11.32
C PRO A 169 -14.42 21.43 -9.87
N ASN A 170 -13.74 22.43 -9.30
CA ASN A 170 -12.95 22.32 -8.08
C ASN A 170 -13.77 21.87 -6.87
N LEU A 171 -15.03 22.26 -6.75
CA LEU A 171 -15.89 21.85 -5.63
C LEU A 171 -16.05 20.33 -5.56
N LEU A 172 -16.28 19.69 -6.71
CA LEU A 172 -16.39 18.22 -6.77
C LEU A 172 -15.01 17.54 -6.70
N VAL A 173 -13.99 18.11 -7.37
CA VAL A 173 -12.66 17.48 -7.45
C VAL A 173 -11.98 17.49 -6.09
N ASN A 174 -11.94 18.62 -5.38
CA ASN A 174 -11.24 18.74 -4.12
C ASN A 174 -12.15 18.59 -2.88
N GLY A 175 -13.47 18.64 -3.10
CA GLY A 175 -14.40 18.68 -1.99
C GLY A 175 -14.31 19.98 -1.19
N ALA A 176 -15.03 20.04 -0.10
CA ALA A 176 -14.98 21.13 0.87
C ALA A 176 -15.47 20.68 2.24
N SER A 177 -14.89 21.23 3.29
CA SER A 177 -15.36 20.99 4.66
C SER A 177 -15.41 22.31 5.41
N GLY A 178 -16.50 22.60 6.12
CA GLY A 178 -16.68 23.86 6.84
C GLY A 178 -17.81 23.82 7.84
N ILE A 179 -17.65 24.52 8.96
CA ILE A 179 -18.65 24.60 10.04
C ILE A 179 -19.12 26.04 10.09
N ALA A 180 -20.38 26.29 9.74
CA ALA A 180 -21.05 27.57 9.84
C ALA A 180 -22.02 27.58 11.04
N VAL A 181 -22.72 28.68 11.24
CA VAL A 181 -23.77 28.76 12.26
C VAL A 181 -25.04 28.07 11.74
N GLY A 182 -25.50 27.06 12.46
CA GLY A 182 -26.70 26.29 12.11
C GLY A 182 -26.55 25.32 10.93
N MET A 183 -25.38 25.25 10.26
CA MET A 183 -25.14 24.33 9.16
C MET A 183 -23.67 24.00 9.01
N ALA A 184 -23.38 22.89 8.35
CA ALA A 184 -22.00 22.48 8.03
C ALA A 184 -21.98 21.93 6.60
N THR A 185 -20.83 22.03 5.94
CA THR A 185 -20.55 21.33 4.69
C THR A 185 -19.45 20.30 4.88
N ASN A 186 -19.58 19.15 4.24
CA ASN A 186 -18.58 18.12 4.20
C ASN A 186 -18.73 17.33 2.89
N MET A 187 -17.96 17.71 1.88
CA MET A 187 -18.00 17.17 0.54
C MET A 187 -16.76 16.32 0.30
N ALA A 188 -16.95 15.11 -0.18
CA ALA A 188 -15.85 14.22 -0.54
C ALA A 188 -15.18 14.65 -1.86
N PRO A 189 -13.87 14.49 -2.03
CA PRO A 189 -13.15 14.72 -3.28
C PRO A 189 -13.45 13.63 -4.32
N HIS A 190 -13.32 14.00 -5.63
CA HIS A 190 -13.58 13.10 -6.76
C HIS A 190 -12.47 13.15 -7.81
N ASN A 191 -12.48 12.19 -8.72
CA ASN A 191 -11.54 12.16 -9.83
C ASN A 191 -11.85 13.25 -10.89
N LEU A 192 -10.84 14.03 -11.28
CA LEU A 192 -11.02 15.12 -12.23
C LEU A 192 -11.56 14.62 -13.58
N GLY A 193 -10.97 13.55 -14.12
CA GLY A 193 -11.39 13.00 -15.43
C GLY A 193 -12.84 12.52 -15.42
N GLU A 194 -13.27 11.87 -14.34
CA GLU A 194 -14.63 11.37 -14.17
C GLU A 194 -15.65 12.51 -14.05
N VAL A 195 -15.34 13.53 -13.23
CA VAL A 195 -16.21 14.70 -13.06
C VAL A 195 -16.33 15.49 -14.37
N ILE A 196 -15.23 15.68 -15.10
CA ILE A 196 -15.27 16.35 -16.41
C ILE A 196 -16.07 15.52 -17.42
N ALA A 197 -15.91 14.19 -17.44
CA ALA A 197 -16.69 13.35 -18.33
C ALA A 197 -18.21 13.48 -18.06
N ALA A 198 -18.61 13.50 -16.78
CA ALA A 198 -20.01 13.75 -16.40
C ALA A 198 -20.48 15.17 -16.76
N ALA A 199 -19.65 16.19 -16.58
CA ALA A 199 -19.99 17.57 -16.96
C ALA A 199 -20.18 17.71 -18.46
N ARG A 200 -19.31 17.11 -19.28
CA ARG A 200 -19.44 17.07 -20.74
C ARG A 200 -20.71 16.35 -21.18
N HIS A 201 -20.99 15.19 -20.56
CA HIS A 201 -22.24 14.47 -20.83
C HIS A 201 -23.48 15.34 -20.52
N LEU A 202 -23.46 16.08 -19.40
CA LEU A 202 -24.55 16.98 -19.02
C LEU A 202 -24.69 18.19 -19.99
N ILE A 203 -23.58 18.67 -20.57
CA ILE A 203 -23.61 19.71 -21.62
C ILE A 203 -24.32 19.20 -22.86
N GLU A 204 -24.03 17.97 -23.28
CA GLU A 204 -24.64 17.33 -24.47
C GLU A 204 -26.08 16.87 -24.19
N HIS A 205 -26.35 16.40 -22.98
CA HIS A 205 -27.65 15.85 -22.53
C HIS A 205 -28.13 16.55 -21.25
N PRO A 206 -28.74 17.76 -21.34
CA PRO A 206 -29.16 18.54 -20.16
C PRO A 206 -30.18 17.81 -19.25
N ASP A 207 -30.93 16.86 -19.81
CA ASP A 207 -31.92 16.05 -19.09
C ASP A 207 -31.36 14.72 -18.54
N ALA A 208 -30.06 14.46 -18.66
CA ALA A 208 -29.43 13.25 -18.15
C ALA A 208 -29.88 12.92 -16.73
N SER A 209 -30.18 11.63 -16.49
CA SER A 209 -30.57 11.14 -15.17
C SER A 209 -29.40 11.07 -14.21
N LEU A 210 -29.66 10.87 -12.92
CA LEU A 210 -28.59 10.61 -11.94
C LEU A 210 -27.80 9.34 -12.28
N ASP A 211 -28.45 8.30 -12.78
CA ASP A 211 -27.82 7.05 -13.14
C ASP A 211 -26.88 7.20 -14.32
N ASP A 212 -27.24 8.01 -15.32
CA ASP A 212 -26.36 8.35 -16.43
C ASP A 212 -25.10 9.03 -15.93
N LEU A 213 -25.22 10.01 -15.01
CA LEU A 213 -24.08 10.73 -14.45
C LEU A 213 -23.21 9.83 -13.54
N MET A 214 -23.84 8.92 -12.78
CA MET A 214 -23.10 7.96 -11.94
C MET A 214 -22.33 6.92 -12.75
N SER A 215 -22.66 6.70 -14.03
CA SER A 215 -21.84 5.87 -14.91
C SER A 215 -20.46 6.47 -15.16
N PHE A 216 -20.30 7.77 -15.08
CA PHE A 216 -19.05 8.51 -15.20
C PHE A 216 -18.39 8.78 -13.83
N VAL A 217 -19.20 9.09 -12.81
CA VAL A 217 -18.74 9.38 -11.43
C VAL A 217 -19.30 8.32 -10.48
N PRO A 218 -18.71 7.12 -10.42
CA PRO A 218 -19.25 6.02 -9.62
C PRO A 218 -19.13 6.24 -8.11
N GLY A 219 -18.27 7.17 -7.68
CA GLY A 219 -18.06 7.51 -6.26
C GLY A 219 -16.88 8.44 -6.03
N PRO A 220 -16.65 8.89 -4.80
CA PRO A 220 -15.52 9.71 -4.41
C PRO A 220 -14.16 9.06 -4.76
N ASP A 221 -13.13 9.90 -4.93
CA ASP A 221 -11.76 9.50 -5.19
C ASP A 221 -10.82 10.25 -4.24
N LEU A 222 -10.43 9.57 -3.16
CA LEU A 222 -9.74 10.16 -2.03
C LEU A 222 -8.24 10.36 -2.32
N PRO A 223 -7.62 11.45 -1.86
CA PRO A 223 -6.20 11.75 -2.09
C PRO A 223 -5.24 10.63 -1.70
N GLY A 224 -5.45 10.00 -0.54
CA GLY A 224 -4.63 8.90 -0.01
C GLY A 224 -5.00 7.51 -0.53
N GLY A 225 -5.94 7.38 -1.48
CA GLY A 225 -6.41 6.07 -1.95
C GLY A 225 -7.35 5.38 -0.95
N GLY A 226 -7.03 4.13 -0.61
CA GLY A 226 -7.86 3.31 0.28
C GLY A 226 -9.07 2.69 -0.42
N LYS A 227 -10.00 2.21 0.37
CA LYS A 227 -11.21 1.54 -0.12
C LYS A 227 -12.47 2.22 0.41
N ILE A 228 -13.46 2.36 -0.43
CA ILE A 228 -14.82 2.75 -0.02
C ILE A 228 -15.69 1.49 0.00
N VAL A 229 -16.44 1.30 1.07
CA VAL A 229 -17.25 0.11 1.32
C VAL A 229 -18.73 0.49 1.49
N GLY A 230 -19.57 -0.07 0.61
CA GLY A 230 -20.99 0.24 0.53
C GLY A 230 -21.26 1.49 -0.30
N LEU A 231 -21.92 1.33 -1.46
CA LEU A 231 -22.18 2.41 -2.41
C LEU A 231 -23.55 3.08 -2.24
N ASP A 232 -24.45 2.48 -1.47
CA ASP A 232 -25.81 2.99 -1.28
C ASP A 232 -25.84 4.41 -0.70
N GLY A 233 -25.01 4.68 0.31
CA GLY A 233 -24.91 5.99 0.91
C GLY A 233 -24.29 7.06 -0.01
N ILE A 234 -23.48 6.65 -0.99
CA ILE A 234 -22.98 7.55 -2.04
C ILE A 234 -24.10 7.91 -2.99
N ARG A 235 -24.90 6.91 -3.42
CA ARG A 235 -26.06 7.13 -4.27
C ARG A 235 -27.07 8.06 -3.59
N GLU A 236 -27.32 7.87 -2.30
CA GLU A 236 -28.18 8.76 -1.52
C GLU A 236 -27.62 10.19 -1.48
N ALA A 237 -26.31 10.34 -1.22
CA ALA A 237 -25.66 11.66 -1.21
C ALA A 237 -25.70 12.34 -2.59
N TYR A 238 -25.56 11.60 -3.67
CA TYR A 238 -25.68 12.15 -5.03
C TYR A 238 -27.10 12.53 -5.41
N ALA A 239 -28.10 11.84 -4.86
CA ALA A 239 -29.51 12.18 -5.09
C ALA A 239 -29.97 13.36 -4.24
N THR A 240 -29.58 13.44 -2.96
CA THR A 240 -30.16 14.35 -1.97
C THR A 240 -29.19 15.39 -1.42
N GLY A 241 -27.91 15.27 -1.72
CA GLY A 241 -26.83 16.05 -1.10
C GLY A 241 -26.41 15.55 0.29
N ARG A 242 -27.02 14.48 0.82
CA ARG A 242 -26.71 13.90 2.14
C ARG A 242 -26.62 12.39 2.07
N GLY A 243 -25.61 11.82 2.73
CA GLY A 243 -25.42 10.38 2.80
C GLY A 243 -24.15 10.04 3.59
N SER A 244 -23.84 8.75 3.73
CA SER A 244 -22.63 8.34 4.41
C SER A 244 -22.07 7.06 3.79
N PHE A 245 -20.74 6.93 3.76
CA PHE A 245 -20.05 5.74 3.34
C PHE A 245 -18.89 5.43 4.30
N ARG A 246 -18.39 4.20 4.24
CA ARG A 246 -17.22 3.80 5.04
C ARG A 246 -15.97 3.82 4.18
N THR A 247 -14.91 4.41 4.73
CA THR A 247 -13.56 4.35 4.18
C THR A 247 -12.75 3.32 4.95
N ARG A 248 -12.05 2.45 4.26
CA ARG A 248 -11.26 1.38 4.83
C ARG A 248 -9.82 1.42 4.32
N ALA A 249 -8.87 1.20 5.21
CA ALA A 249 -7.44 1.07 4.89
C ALA A 249 -7.18 -0.07 3.91
N THR A 250 -6.17 0.08 3.06
CA THR A 250 -5.62 -1.02 2.27
C THR A 250 -4.60 -1.75 3.12
N ALA A 251 -4.89 -3.01 3.45
CA ALA A 251 -4.04 -3.87 4.24
C ALA A 251 -3.80 -5.22 3.54
N ARG A 252 -2.61 -5.80 3.75
CA ARG A 252 -2.22 -7.12 3.27
C ARG A 252 -1.60 -7.91 4.40
N ILE A 253 -1.76 -9.24 4.37
CA ILE A 253 -1.11 -10.14 5.30
C ILE A 253 0.18 -10.64 4.62
N GLU A 254 1.31 -10.36 5.26
CA GLU A 254 2.65 -10.69 4.75
C GLU A 254 3.48 -11.39 5.83
N ASN A 255 4.51 -12.13 5.42
CA ASN A 255 5.53 -12.59 6.34
C ASN A 255 6.48 -11.43 6.65
N VAL A 256 6.37 -10.85 7.84
CA VAL A 256 7.21 -9.71 8.27
C VAL A 256 8.60 -10.18 8.66
N THR A 257 8.69 -11.38 9.21
CA THR A 257 9.93 -12.11 9.46
C THR A 257 9.71 -13.59 9.05
N PRO A 258 10.77 -14.41 8.90
CA PRO A 258 10.61 -15.83 8.61
C PRO A 258 9.70 -16.57 9.60
N ARG A 259 9.54 -16.03 10.81
CA ARG A 259 8.77 -16.64 11.90
C ARG A 259 7.48 -15.92 12.28
N LYS A 260 7.16 -14.77 11.66
CA LYS A 260 5.99 -13.97 12.05
C LYS A 260 5.23 -13.45 10.85
N LYS A 261 3.92 -13.63 10.87
CA LYS A 261 2.99 -12.96 9.99
C LYS A 261 2.63 -11.58 10.55
N GLY A 262 2.39 -10.63 9.68
CA GLY A 262 1.95 -9.30 10.05
C GLY A 262 0.92 -8.77 9.07
N ILE A 263 0.19 -7.76 9.52
CA ILE A 263 -0.74 -6.98 8.72
C ILE A 263 0.02 -5.72 8.31
N VAL A 264 0.27 -5.56 7.02
CA VAL A 264 0.96 -4.40 6.43
C VAL A 264 -0.09 -3.48 5.83
N VAL A 265 -0.20 -2.25 6.36
CA VAL A 265 -1.11 -1.22 5.89
C VAL A 265 -0.33 -0.26 5.00
N THR A 266 -0.81 -0.05 3.77
CA THR A 266 -0.18 0.80 2.75
C THR A 266 -0.98 2.05 2.41
N GLU A 267 -2.27 2.10 2.77
CA GLU A 267 -3.15 3.26 2.59
C GLU A 267 -4.09 3.35 3.78
N LEU A 268 -4.35 4.56 4.26
CA LEU A 268 -5.24 4.84 5.39
C LEU A 268 -6.53 5.52 4.91
N PRO A 269 -7.59 5.50 5.72
CA PRO A 269 -8.78 6.31 5.49
C PRO A 269 -8.44 7.80 5.35
N TYR A 270 -9.27 8.54 4.61
CA TYR A 270 -9.06 9.96 4.33
C TYR A 270 -8.89 10.79 5.60
N LEU A 271 -7.84 11.59 5.65
CA LEU A 271 -7.44 12.43 6.79
C LEU A 271 -7.14 11.67 8.09
N VAL A 272 -6.79 10.40 8.01
CA VAL A 272 -6.32 9.61 9.16
C VAL A 272 -4.81 9.46 9.07
N GLY A 273 -4.09 9.92 10.11
CA GLY A 273 -2.64 9.77 10.23
C GLY A 273 -2.23 8.43 10.86
N PRO A 274 -1.01 7.93 10.55
CA PRO A 274 -0.49 6.69 11.12
C PRO A 274 -0.34 6.74 12.65
N GLU A 275 0.07 7.85 13.25
CA GLU A 275 0.21 7.98 14.70
C GLU A 275 -1.13 7.82 15.42
N ARG A 276 -2.20 8.41 14.89
CA ARG A 276 -3.55 8.23 15.42
C ARG A 276 -3.99 6.76 15.39
N VAL A 277 -3.63 6.02 14.35
CA VAL A 277 -3.93 4.58 14.25
C VAL A 277 -3.13 3.80 15.29
N ILE A 278 -1.83 4.06 15.43
CA ILE A 278 -0.94 3.42 16.42
C ILE A 278 -1.48 3.64 17.84
N GLU A 279 -1.82 4.88 18.18
CA GLU A 279 -2.38 5.23 19.50
C GLU A 279 -3.66 4.46 19.80
N ARG A 280 -4.57 4.37 18.81
CA ARG A 280 -5.83 3.64 18.97
C ARG A 280 -5.64 2.13 19.06
N ILE A 281 -4.69 1.56 18.32
CA ILE A 281 -4.32 0.14 18.47
C ILE A 281 -3.79 -0.12 19.87
N LYS A 282 -2.87 0.71 20.36
CA LYS A 282 -2.33 0.60 21.72
C LYS A 282 -3.44 0.66 22.77
N ASP A 283 -4.31 1.66 22.70
CA ASP A 283 -5.46 1.81 23.61
C ASP A 283 -6.39 0.57 23.58
N ALA A 284 -6.64 0.01 22.40
CA ALA A 284 -7.47 -1.19 22.23
C ALA A 284 -6.79 -2.45 22.80
N VAL A 285 -5.47 -2.57 22.68
CA VAL A 285 -4.69 -3.68 23.25
C VAL A 285 -4.63 -3.56 24.79
N ASP A 286 -4.34 -2.38 25.33
CA ASP A 286 -4.26 -2.12 26.77
C ASP A 286 -5.61 -2.39 27.46
N LYS A 287 -6.71 -2.02 26.82
CA LYS A 287 -8.10 -2.30 27.26
C LYS A 287 -8.56 -3.72 26.95
N LYS A 288 -7.69 -4.61 26.43
CA LYS A 288 -8.00 -6.00 26.04
C LYS A 288 -9.16 -6.16 25.04
N ARG A 289 -9.48 -5.10 24.28
CA ARG A 289 -10.48 -5.18 23.20
C ARG A 289 -9.94 -5.92 21.98
N ILE A 290 -8.64 -5.79 21.71
CA ILE A 290 -7.90 -6.55 20.70
C ILE A 290 -6.81 -7.33 21.40
N THR A 291 -6.66 -8.60 21.01
CA THR A 291 -5.60 -9.50 21.46
C THR A 291 -4.90 -10.08 20.23
N GLY A 292 -3.68 -10.56 20.40
CA GLY A 292 -2.94 -11.20 19.30
C GLY A 292 -1.94 -10.29 18.56
N ILE A 293 -1.79 -9.03 18.97
CA ILE A 293 -0.77 -8.11 18.44
C ILE A 293 0.49 -8.20 19.30
N SER A 294 1.67 -8.32 18.67
CA SER A 294 2.97 -8.32 19.36
C SER A 294 3.68 -6.98 19.29
N ALA A 295 3.63 -6.30 18.14
CA ALA A 295 4.23 -4.99 17.92
C ALA A 295 3.50 -4.22 16.84
N VAL A 296 3.66 -2.90 16.82
CA VAL A 296 3.23 -2.01 15.73
C VAL A 296 4.40 -1.10 15.41
N THR A 297 4.83 -1.10 14.15
CA THR A 297 5.99 -0.35 13.69
C THR A 297 5.63 0.47 12.45
N ASP A 298 5.93 1.75 12.45
CA ASP A 298 5.84 2.60 11.27
C ASP A 298 7.17 2.55 10.50
N LEU A 299 7.11 2.06 9.27
CA LEU A 299 8.22 1.98 8.32
C LEU A 299 7.98 2.90 7.11
N THR A 300 7.16 3.93 7.27
CA THR A 300 6.86 4.90 6.23
C THR A 300 8.12 5.65 5.80
N ASP A 301 8.39 5.67 4.51
CA ASP A 301 9.50 6.41 3.93
C ASP A 301 9.10 7.13 2.62
N ARG A 302 10.00 7.98 2.08
CA ARG A 302 9.74 8.75 0.85
C ARG A 302 9.75 7.90 -0.43
N HIS A 303 10.31 6.70 -0.39
CA HIS A 303 10.46 5.83 -1.57
C HIS A 303 9.30 4.84 -1.68
N HIS A 304 8.84 4.29 -0.55
CA HIS A 304 7.83 3.25 -0.50
C HIS A 304 6.45 3.77 -0.06
N GLY A 305 6.38 5.05 0.39
CA GLY A 305 5.15 5.63 0.92
C GLY A 305 4.78 5.08 2.30
N LEU A 306 3.49 5.11 2.63
CA LEU A 306 2.97 4.61 3.91
C LEU A 306 3.20 3.10 4.03
N ARG A 307 3.84 2.68 5.13
CA ARG A 307 4.05 1.28 5.49
C ARG A 307 3.96 1.09 7.00
N LEU A 308 2.75 0.86 7.51
CA LEU A 308 2.50 0.54 8.91
C LEU A 308 2.42 -0.98 9.07
N VAL A 309 3.32 -1.56 9.86
CA VAL A 309 3.43 -3.00 10.08
C VAL A 309 2.87 -3.35 11.46
N ILE A 310 1.84 -4.20 11.49
CA ILE A 310 1.20 -4.70 12.72
C ILE A 310 1.54 -6.18 12.83
N GLU A 311 2.49 -6.53 13.70
CA GLU A 311 2.91 -7.91 13.91
C GLU A 311 1.86 -8.71 14.70
N VAL A 312 1.51 -9.88 14.20
CA VAL A 312 0.54 -10.79 14.84
C VAL A 312 1.28 -11.90 15.56
N LYS A 313 0.84 -12.27 16.77
CA LYS A 313 1.38 -13.41 17.53
C LYS A 313 1.07 -14.72 16.81
N ASN A 314 1.99 -15.68 16.80
CA ASN A 314 1.91 -16.90 16.02
C ASN A 314 0.64 -17.75 16.27
N ALA A 315 0.10 -17.74 17.49
CA ALA A 315 -1.13 -18.45 17.84
C ALA A 315 -2.43 -17.75 17.39
N PHE A 316 -2.34 -16.60 16.66
CA PHE A 316 -3.51 -15.82 16.26
C PHE A 316 -3.66 -15.78 14.76
N ASN A 317 -4.91 -15.79 14.32
CA ASN A 317 -5.25 -15.68 12.90
C ASN A 317 -5.19 -14.20 12.46
N PRO A 318 -4.30 -13.81 11.52
CA PRO A 318 -4.15 -12.42 11.08
C PRO A 318 -5.42 -11.82 10.47
N GLU A 319 -6.24 -12.63 9.74
CA GLU A 319 -7.49 -12.16 9.14
C GLU A 319 -8.51 -11.80 10.23
N ALA A 320 -8.63 -12.62 11.27
CA ALA A 320 -9.53 -12.35 12.39
C ALA A 320 -9.05 -11.13 13.22
N VAL A 321 -7.73 -10.93 13.35
CA VAL A 321 -7.16 -9.74 13.99
C VAL A 321 -7.45 -8.50 13.15
N LEU A 322 -7.30 -8.56 11.81
CA LEU A 322 -7.60 -7.46 10.90
C LEU A 322 -9.08 -7.04 10.98
N GLU A 323 -10.01 -7.98 11.02
CA GLU A 323 -11.44 -7.70 11.21
C GLU A 323 -11.72 -6.96 12.53
N LYS A 324 -11.05 -7.34 13.61
CA LYS A 324 -11.16 -6.61 14.90
C LYS A 324 -10.54 -5.22 14.83
N LEU A 325 -9.43 -5.05 14.11
CA LEU A 325 -8.80 -3.77 13.89
C LEU A 325 -9.73 -2.80 13.13
N TYR A 326 -10.40 -3.25 12.07
CA TYR A 326 -11.40 -2.43 11.35
C TYR A 326 -12.55 -1.95 12.25
N ARG A 327 -13.00 -2.78 13.21
CA ARG A 327 -14.09 -2.42 14.11
C ARG A 327 -13.71 -1.51 15.28
N ALA A 328 -12.45 -1.56 15.71
CA ALA A 328 -12.01 -0.92 16.95
C ALA A 328 -11.03 0.25 16.75
N THR A 329 -10.58 0.50 15.52
CA THR A 329 -9.54 1.50 15.22
C THR A 329 -9.90 2.31 13.97
N PRO A 330 -9.25 3.46 13.72
CA PRO A 330 -9.47 4.26 12.53
C PRO A 330 -8.99 3.63 11.21
N LEU A 331 -8.65 2.34 11.18
CA LEU A 331 -8.43 1.61 9.92
C LEU A 331 -9.72 1.46 9.10
N GLU A 332 -10.88 1.66 9.71
CA GLU A 332 -12.16 1.90 9.05
C GLU A 332 -12.85 3.10 9.71
N GLU A 333 -13.21 4.11 8.94
CA GLU A 333 -13.87 5.33 9.40
C GLU A 333 -15.12 5.61 8.53
N SER A 334 -16.15 6.17 9.14
CA SER A 334 -17.35 6.62 8.42
C SER A 334 -17.17 8.06 7.95
N PHE A 335 -17.42 8.32 6.67
CA PHE A 335 -17.47 9.66 6.09
C PHE A 335 -18.91 10.08 5.83
N GLY A 336 -19.39 11.10 6.55
CA GLY A 336 -20.70 11.68 6.33
C GLY A 336 -20.65 12.78 5.30
N MET A 337 -21.30 12.61 4.16
CA MET A 337 -21.45 13.65 3.14
C MET A 337 -22.60 14.61 3.50
N ASN A 338 -22.34 15.88 3.37
CA ASN A 338 -23.33 16.96 3.45
C ASN A 338 -22.94 18.08 2.46
N ASN A 339 -23.52 18.05 1.29
CA ASN A 339 -23.11 18.91 0.16
C ASN A 339 -23.83 20.27 0.23
N VAL A 340 -23.37 21.14 1.15
CA VAL A 340 -23.90 22.49 1.30
C VAL A 340 -22.94 23.49 0.66
N ALA A 341 -23.41 24.26 -0.30
CA ALA A 341 -22.64 25.31 -0.98
C ALA A 341 -23.50 26.57 -1.21
N LEU A 342 -22.84 27.68 -1.53
CA LEU A 342 -23.51 28.92 -1.89
C LEU A 342 -23.87 28.91 -3.39
N VAL A 343 -25.16 29.10 -3.71
CA VAL A 343 -25.68 29.29 -5.06
C VAL A 343 -26.39 30.64 -5.06
N ASP A 344 -25.94 31.57 -5.89
CA ASP A 344 -26.45 32.93 -5.96
C ASP A 344 -26.56 33.59 -4.57
N GLY A 345 -25.53 33.43 -3.76
CA GLY A 345 -25.46 33.96 -2.41
C GLY A 345 -26.41 33.28 -1.41
N ARG A 346 -26.96 32.10 -1.68
CA ARG A 346 -27.84 31.35 -0.76
C ARG A 346 -27.28 29.95 -0.48
N PRO A 347 -27.21 29.52 0.80
CA PRO A 347 -26.80 28.18 1.13
C PRO A 347 -27.83 27.14 0.66
N GLN A 348 -27.42 26.15 -0.11
CA GLN A 348 -28.27 25.07 -0.62
C GLN A 348 -27.57 23.72 -0.42
N THR A 349 -28.36 22.69 -0.16
CA THR A 349 -27.90 21.29 -0.15
C THR A 349 -28.15 20.74 -1.55
N LEU A 350 -27.10 20.27 -2.22
CA LEU A 350 -27.12 19.95 -3.66
C LEU A 350 -26.70 18.51 -3.89
N GLY A 351 -27.42 17.81 -4.76
CA GLY A 351 -27.02 16.52 -5.33
C GLY A 351 -25.94 16.67 -6.41
N LEU A 352 -25.49 15.55 -6.96
CA LEU A 352 -24.46 15.52 -7.99
C LEU A 352 -24.86 16.30 -9.26
N LYS A 353 -26.10 16.09 -9.73
CA LYS A 353 -26.62 16.73 -10.95
C LYS A 353 -26.70 18.25 -10.78
N GLU A 354 -27.21 18.73 -9.64
CA GLU A 354 -27.31 20.15 -9.34
C GLU A 354 -25.94 20.82 -9.23
N LEU A 355 -24.97 20.17 -8.58
CA LEU A 355 -23.59 20.67 -8.49
C LEU A 355 -22.93 20.78 -9.87
N LEU A 356 -23.08 19.76 -10.70
CA LEU A 356 -22.59 19.79 -12.08
C LEU A 356 -23.27 20.87 -12.92
N ARG A 357 -24.59 21.07 -12.76
CA ARG A 357 -25.34 22.10 -13.49
C ARG A 357 -24.85 23.51 -13.14
N VAL A 358 -24.72 23.82 -11.86
CA VAL A 358 -24.22 25.15 -11.42
C VAL A 358 -22.83 25.43 -11.99
N TYR A 359 -21.95 24.41 -11.98
CA TYR A 359 -20.62 24.52 -12.56
C TYR A 359 -20.64 24.71 -14.08
N VAL A 360 -21.43 23.93 -14.81
CA VAL A 360 -21.56 24.01 -16.26
C VAL A 360 -22.12 25.34 -16.69
N ASP A 361 -23.18 25.82 -16.02
CA ASP A 361 -23.80 27.13 -16.33
C ASP A 361 -22.81 28.28 -16.10
N HIS A 362 -22.03 28.21 -15.00
CA HIS A 362 -20.95 29.18 -14.75
C HIS A 362 -19.88 29.15 -15.86
N ARG A 363 -19.45 27.97 -16.30
CA ARG A 363 -18.45 27.85 -17.38
C ARG A 363 -18.96 28.39 -18.71
N ILE A 364 -20.21 28.15 -19.03
CA ILE A 364 -20.86 28.71 -20.24
C ILE A 364 -20.87 30.23 -20.18
N ASP A 365 -21.21 30.81 -19.03
CA ASP A 365 -21.21 32.26 -18.84
C ASP A 365 -19.80 32.86 -18.95
N VAL A 366 -18.82 32.25 -18.31
CA VAL A 366 -17.40 32.66 -18.40
C VAL A 366 -16.89 32.66 -19.85
N VAL A 367 -17.17 31.59 -20.62
CA VAL A 367 -16.72 31.49 -22.01
C VAL A 367 -17.46 32.49 -22.90
N ARG A 368 -18.77 32.69 -22.64
CA ARG A 368 -19.56 33.72 -23.37
C ARG A 368 -18.98 35.14 -23.12
N ARG A 369 -18.76 35.52 -21.88
CA ARG A 369 -18.19 36.84 -21.51
C ARG A 369 -16.79 37.02 -22.10
N ARG A 370 -15.93 36.01 -21.99
CA ARG A 370 -14.60 36.01 -22.58
C ARG A 370 -14.66 36.22 -24.08
N SER A 371 -15.52 35.48 -24.78
CA SER A 371 -15.67 35.57 -26.22
C SER A 371 -16.18 36.95 -26.64
N GLN A 372 -17.11 37.53 -25.88
CA GLN A 372 -17.59 38.90 -26.14
C GLN A 372 -16.46 39.92 -25.91
N TYR A 373 -15.69 39.80 -24.87
CA TYR A 373 -14.55 40.67 -24.60
C TYR A 373 -13.52 40.60 -25.74
N ARG A 374 -13.17 39.42 -26.15
CA ARG A 374 -12.25 39.19 -27.28
C ARG A 374 -12.80 39.72 -28.58
N LEU A 375 -14.07 39.52 -28.86
CA LEU A 375 -14.73 40.04 -30.05
C LEU A 375 -14.61 41.59 -30.10
N ASN A 376 -14.96 42.26 -29.00
CA ASN A 376 -14.86 43.72 -28.92
C ASN A 376 -13.41 44.20 -29.17
N GLN A 377 -12.43 43.55 -28.52
CA GLN A 377 -11.01 43.87 -28.70
C GLN A 377 -10.52 43.63 -30.16
N ARG A 378 -10.98 42.56 -30.82
CA ARG A 378 -10.63 42.28 -32.21
C ARG A 378 -11.29 43.27 -33.18
N GLN A 379 -12.54 43.62 -32.95
CA GLN A 379 -13.27 44.62 -33.73
C GLN A 379 -12.63 46.00 -33.60
N GLU A 380 -12.32 46.44 -32.38
CA GLU A 380 -11.58 47.71 -32.14
C GLU A 380 -10.23 47.71 -32.87
N ARG A 381 -9.49 46.60 -32.77
CA ARG A 381 -8.19 46.48 -33.45
C ARG A 381 -8.30 46.51 -34.98
N LEU A 382 -9.28 45.76 -35.54
CA LEU A 382 -9.55 45.75 -36.99
C LEU A 382 -9.91 47.14 -37.46
N HIS A 383 -10.81 47.85 -36.76
CA HIS A 383 -11.24 49.18 -37.08
C HIS A 383 -10.04 50.15 -37.19
N LEU A 384 -9.08 50.10 -36.27
CA LEU A 384 -7.85 50.92 -36.33
C LEU A 384 -6.97 50.52 -37.53
N ILE A 385 -6.85 49.24 -37.85
CA ILE A 385 -6.05 48.77 -39.00
C ILE A 385 -6.70 49.17 -40.32
N GLU A 386 -8.01 49.13 -40.44
CA GLU A 386 -8.74 49.59 -41.62
C GLU A 386 -8.50 51.09 -41.89
N GLY A 387 -8.53 51.92 -40.82
CA GLY A 387 -8.17 53.33 -40.93
C GLY A 387 -6.71 53.55 -41.41
N LEU A 388 -5.80 52.75 -40.94
CA LEU A 388 -4.40 52.76 -41.40
C LEU A 388 -4.24 52.34 -42.85
N LEU A 389 -4.98 51.36 -43.33
CA LEU A 389 -4.96 50.91 -44.72
C LEU A 389 -5.49 52.01 -45.67
N ILE A 390 -6.52 52.78 -45.26
CA ILE A 390 -7.00 53.94 -45.96
C ILE A 390 -5.90 55.02 -46.01
N ALA A 391 -5.29 55.37 -44.88
CA ALA A 391 -4.23 56.37 -44.82
C ALA A 391 -2.98 55.99 -45.64
N ILE A 392 -2.57 54.69 -45.66
CA ILE A 392 -1.44 54.24 -46.45
C ILE A 392 -1.75 54.20 -47.95
N ALA A 393 -2.99 54.01 -48.34
CA ALA A 393 -3.42 54.00 -49.74
C ALA A 393 -3.19 55.41 -50.37
N ASP A 394 -3.40 56.45 -49.61
CA ASP A 394 -3.28 57.83 -50.05
C ASP A 394 -2.40 58.67 -49.11
N ILE A 395 -1.20 58.17 -48.86
CA ILE A 395 -0.28 58.67 -47.82
C ILE A 395 0.16 60.13 -48.08
N ASP A 396 0.35 60.51 -49.36
CA ASP A 396 0.79 61.84 -49.71
C ASP A 396 -0.29 62.92 -49.36
N GLU A 397 -1.58 62.60 -49.56
CA GLU A 397 -2.68 63.47 -49.19
C GLU A 397 -2.83 63.56 -47.66
N VAL A 398 -2.67 62.43 -46.94
CA VAL A 398 -2.67 62.43 -45.48
C VAL A 398 -1.55 63.32 -44.90
N ILE A 399 -0.32 63.20 -45.43
CA ILE A 399 0.80 64.05 -45.02
C ILE A 399 0.48 65.56 -45.35
N GLN A 400 -0.11 65.85 -46.49
CA GLN A 400 -0.47 67.19 -46.86
C GLN A 400 -1.52 67.81 -45.90
N VAL A 401 -2.56 67.02 -45.55
CA VAL A 401 -3.57 67.45 -44.59
C VAL A 401 -2.96 67.75 -43.23
N ILE A 402 -2.09 66.87 -42.73
CA ILE A 402 -1.42 67.04 -41.43
C ILE A 402 -0.52 68.28 -41.44
N ARG A 403 0.30 68.51 -42.49
CA ARG A 403 1.26 69.59 -42.58
C ARG A 403 0.58 70.94 -42.80
N SER A 404 -0.62 70.95 -43.39
CA SER A 404 -1.36 72.20 -43.66
C SER A 404 -2.33 72.62 -42.54
N SER A 405 -2.40 71.83 -41.44
CA SER A 405 -3.19 72.12 -40.24
C SER A 405 -2.32 72.78 -39.17
N GLU A 406 -2.90 73.76 -38.50
CA GLU A 406 -2.23 74.60 -37.49
C GLU A 406 -2.14 73.80 -36.11
N THR A 407 -3.13 72.93 -35.84
CA THR A 407 -3.22 72.19 -34.57
C THR A 407 -3.53 70.75 -34.84
N ALA A 408 -3.22 69.87 -33.86
CA ALA A 408 -3.55 68.40 -33.92
C ALA A 408 -5.08 68.16 -34.00
N ASP A 409 -5.88 68.99 -33.33
CA ASP A 409 -7.35 68.91 -33.39
C ASP A 409 -7.92 69.29 -34.77
N GLU A 410 -7.34 70.27 -35.42
CA GLU A 410 -7.68 70.64 -36.82
C GLU A 410 -7.27 69.48 -37.77
N ALA A 411 -6.06 68.97 -37.64
CA ALA A 411 -5.59 67.86 -38.44
C ALA A 411 -6.50 66.59 -38.28
N ARG A 412 -6.90 66.27 -37.05
CA ARG A 412 -7.89 65.21 -36.77
C ARG A 412 -9.21 65.42 -37.49
N SER A 413 -9.79 66.62 -37.32
CA SER A 413 -11.09 66.95 -37.91
C SER A 413 -11.05 66.87 -39.45
N ARG A 414 -9.97 67.36 -40.05
CA ARG A 414 -9.75 67.29 -41.53
C ARG A 414 -9.52 65.85 -42.02
N LEU A 415 -8.73 65.05 -41.31
CA LEU A 415 -8.54 63.62 -41.68
C LEU A 415 -9.88 62.86 -41.63
N MET A 416 -10.70 63.16 -40.62
CA MET A 416 -12.04 62.54 -40.52
C MET A 416 -12.93 62.94 -41.71
N MET A 417 -12.91 64.19 -42.11
CA MET A 417 -13.75 64.69 -43.20
C MET A 417 -13.28 64.26 -44.58
N VAL A 418 -11.96 64.22 -44.83
CA VAL A 418 -11.40 63.96 -46.17
C VAL A 418 -11.40 62.48 -46.48
N PHE A 419 -11.09 61.60 -45.48
CA PHE A 419 -10.93 60.13 -45.64
C PHE A 419 -12.08 59.36 -45.02
N ASP A 420 -13.15 60.00 -44.56
CA ASP A 420 -14.28 59.39 -43.86
C ASP A 420 -13.85 58.45 -42.68
N LEU A 421 -12.87 58.94 -41.92
CA LEU A 421 -12.32 58.24 -40.78
C LEU A 421 -13.09 58.55 -39.51
N SER A 422 -13.19 57.57 -38.64
CA SER A 422 -13.67 57.80 -37.27
C SER A 422 -12.62 58.53 -36.43
N GLN A 423 -13.08 59.16 -35.34
CA GLN A 423 -12.16 59.87 -34.43
C GLN A 423 -11.02 58.94 -33.90
N PRO A 424 -11.26 57.74 -33.39
CA PRO A 424 -10.19 56.84 -32.98
C PRO A 424 -9.19 56.49 -34.11
N GLN A 425 -9.66 56.33 -35.36
CA GLN A 425 -8.80 56.07 -36.52
C GLN A 425 -7.91 57.27 -36.81
N ALA A 426 -8.48 58.49 -36.85
CA ALA A 426 -7.74 59.75 -37.09
C ALA A 426 -6.69 60.00 -35.99
N GLU A 427 -7.04 59.80 -34.71
CA GLU A 427 -6.10 59.90 -33.57
C GLU A 427 -4.97 58.90 -33.69
N TYR A 428 -5.29 57.65 -34.01
CA TYR A 428 -4.28 56.59 -34.18
C TYR A 428 -3.31 56.87 -35.33
N ILE A 429 -3.79 57.51 -36.42
CA ILE A 429 -2.96 57.92 -37.56
C ILE A 429 -2.02 59.06 -37.16
N LEU A 430 -2.50 60.05 -36.39
CA LEU A 430 -1.68 61.16 -35.92
C LEU A 430 -0.55 60.73 -34.95
N GLU A 431 -0.73 59.68 -34.19
CA GLU A 431 0.27 59.13 -33.30
C GLU A 431 1.29 58.16 -33.97
N LEU A 432 1.15 57.92 -35.27
CA LEU A 432 1.93 56.94 -35.99
C LEU A 432 3.38 57.38 -36.21
N ARG A 433 4.30 56.48 -35.99
CA ARG A 433 5.70 56.67 -36.33
C ARG A 433 5.87 56.54 -37.84
N LEU A 434 6.51 57.50 -38.53
CA LEU A 434 6.73 57.57 -39.99
C LEU A 434 7.31 56.27 -40.62
N ARG A 435 8.12 55.50 -39.85
CA ARG A 435 8.66 54.22 -40.30
C ARG A 435 7.64 53.12 -40.63
N ARG A 436 6.39 53.27 -40.13
CA ARG A 436 5.30 52.32 -40.39
C ARG A 436 4.52 52.58 -41.67
N LEU A 437 4.89 53.60 -42.40
CA LEU A 437 4.19 54.01 -43.64
C LEU A 437 4.87 53.46 -44.93
N THR A 438 5.55 52.35 -44.87
CA THR A 438 6.22 51.73 -46.04
C THR A 438 5.30 50.77 -46.78
N LYS A 439 5.59 50.47 -48.07
CA LYS A 439 4.86 49.48 -48.86
C LYS A 439 4.87 48.08 -48.24
N PHE A 440 5.93 47.69 -47.51
CA PHE A 440 6.02 46.43 -46.79
C PHE A 440 5.00 46.39 -45.65
N SER A 441 4.83 47.48 -44.92
CA SER A 441 3.85 47.61 -43.84
C SER A 441 2.40 47.43 -44.33
N ARG A 442 2.08 47.82 -45.56
CA ARG A 442 0.73 47.63 -46.11
C ARG A 442 0.37 46.13 -46.26
N ILE A 443 1.25 45.32 -46.80
CA ILE A 443 1.02 43.87 -46.96
C ILE A 443 0.86 43.22 -45.58
N GLU A 444 1.69 43.61 -44.63
CA GLU A 444 1.59 43.08 -43.25
C GLU A 444 0.27 43.47 -42.59
N LEU A 445 -0.17 44.75 -42.73
CA LEU A 445 -1.46 45.22 -42.22
C LEU A 445 -2.67 44.54 -42.89
N GLN A 446 -2.60 44.27 -44.18
CA GLN A 446 -3.63 43.51 -44.88
C GLN A 446 -3.74 42.09 -44.34
N GLY A 447 -2.58 41.40 -44.14
CA GLY A 447 -2.56 40.10 -43.52
C GLY A 447 -3.12 40.08 -42.10
N GLN A 448 -2.80 41.11 -41.27
CA GLN A 448 -3.37 41.26 -39.93
C GLN A 448 -4.90 41.53 -39.97
N ALA A 449 -5.40 42.33 -40.95
CA ALA A 449 -6.82 42.57 -41.09
C ALA A 449 -7.59 41.30 -41.46
N GLU A 450 -7.05 40.49 -42.39
CA GLU A 450 -7.64 39.20 -42.79
C GLU A 450 -7.66 38.18 -41.65
N GLU A 451 -6.60 38.13 -40.82
CA GLU A 451 -6.54 37.28 -39.62
C GLU A 451 -7.58 37.72 -38.59
N LEU A 452 -7.62 39.00 -38.25
CA LEU A 452 -8.62 39.55 -37.33
C LEU A 452 -10.05 39.31 -37.82
N ALA A 453 -10.32 39.47 -39.11
CA ALA A 453 -11.65 39.21 -39.69
C ALA A 453 -12.08 37.74 -39.51
N ARG A 454 -11.11 36.78 -39.64
CA ARG A 454 -11.39 35.38 -39.38
C ARG A 454 -11.67 35.12 -37.90
N GLU A 455 -10.84 35.69 -37.00
CA GLU A 455 -11.04 35.55 -35.55
C GLU A 455 -12.40 36.15 -35.11
N ILE A 456 -12.78 37.31 -35.69
CA ILE A 456 -14.09 37.95 -35.45
C ILE A 456 -15.22 37.01 -35.88
N ALA A 457 -15.15 36.46 -37.08
CA ALA A 457 -16.20 35.57 -37.61
C ALA A 457 -16.34 34.31 -36.73
N GLU A 458 -15.23 33.74 -36.26
CA GLU A 458 -15.27 32.59 -35.33
C GLU A 458 -15.92 32.99 -33.99
N LEU A 459 -15.58 34.13 -33.43
CA LEU A 459 -16.15 34.63 -32.17
C LEU A 459 -17.65 34.97 -32.30
N GLU A 460 -18.06 35.51 -33.44
CA GLU A 460 -19.47 35.76 -33.76
C GLU A 460 -20.27 34.45 -33.92
N GLU A 461 -19.67 33.44 -34.51
CA GLU A 461 -20.28 32.08 -34.60
C GLU A 461 -20.47 31.50 -33.21
N ILE A 462 -19.44 31.56 -32.32
CA ILE A 462 -19.52 31.08 -30.93
C ILE A 462 -20.63 31.80 -30.17
N LEU A 463 -20.72 33.12 -30.29
CA LEU A 463 -21.72 33.93 -29.59
C LEU A 463 -23.13 33.81 -30.17
N GLY A 464 -23.22 33.55 -31.48
CA GLY A 464 -24.49 33.42 -32.21
C GLY A 464 -25.18 32.06 -32.07
N SER A 465 -24.47 31.01 -31.56
CA SER A 465 -24.98 29.67 -31.43
C SER A 465 -24.73 29.09 -30.03
N ASP A 466 -25.80 28.86 -29.25
CA ASP A 466 -25.70 28.21 -27.94
C ASP A 466 -25.08 26.82 -28.04
N GLN A 467 -25.35 26.08 -29.12
CA GLN A 467 -24.72 24.79 -29.37
C GLN A 467 -23.20 24.93 -29.55
N ARG A 468 -22.77 25.88 -30.40
CA ARG A 468 -21.34 26.12 -30.64
C ARG A 468 -20.60 26.55 -29.36
N LEU A 469 -21.21 27.41 -28.55
CA LEU A 469 -20.68 27.80 -27.25
C LEU A 469 -20.49 26.61 -26.31
N ARG A 470 -21.48 25.70 -26.23
CA ARG A 470 -21.40 24.46 -25.44
C ARG A 470 -20.32 23.52 -25.96
N GLU A 471 -20.14 23.38 -27.26
CA GLU A 471 -19.05 22.62 -27.87
C GLU A 471 -17.68 23.16 -27.43
N VAL A 472 -17.48 24.48 -27.49
CA VAL A 472 -16.23 25.13 -27.02
C VAL A 472 -15.97 24.84 -25.54
N VAL A 473 -16.99 24.94 -24.70
CA VAL A 473 -16.86 24.60 -23.26
C VAL A 473 -16.48 23.12 -23.07
N SER A 474 -17.15 22.22 -23.80
CA SER A 474 -16.87 20.77 -23.72
C SER A 474 -15.43 20.46 -24.16
N ASP A 475 -14.93 21.09 -25.23
CA ASP A 475 -13.57 20.89 -25.72
C ASP A 475 -12.50 21.45 -24.78
N GLU A 476 -12.77 22.58 -24.14
CA GLU A 476 -11.88 23.13 -23.09
C GLU A 476 -11.81 22.20 -21.88
N LEU A 477 -12.93 21.68 -21.43
CA LEU A 477 -12.97 20.71 -20.35
C LEU A 477 -12.22 19.43 -20.72
N ALA A 478 -12.33 18.94 -21.96
CA ALA A 478 -11.57 17.79 -22.43
C ALA A 478 -10.05 18.01 -22.34
N ARG A 479 -9.57 19.20 -22.75
CA ARG A 479 -8.15 19.56 -22.65
C ARG A 479 -7.68 19.59 -21.19
N ILE A 480 -8.45 20.16 -20.29
CA ILE A 480 -8.16 20.18 -18.85
C ILE A 480 -8.07 18.74 -18.28
N ALA A 481 -8.97 17.86 -18.71
CA ALA A 481 -8.92 16.46 -18.27
C ALA A 481 -7.63 15.73 -18.73
N ILE A 482 -7.16 16.05 -19.94
CA ILE A 482 -5.92 15.48 -20.49
C ILE A 482 -4.69 16.06 -19.75
N GLU A 483 -4.68 17.37 -19.49
CA GLU A 483 -3.52 18.06 -18.90
C GLU A 483 -3.34 17.74 -17.42
N HIS A 484 -4.42 17.69 -16.65
CA HIS A 484 -4.39 17.56 -15.18
C HIS A 484 -5.01 16.27 -14.65
N GLY A 485 -5.60 15.44 -15.50
CA GLY A 485 -6.22 14.17 -15.11
C GLY A 485 -5.21 13.16 -14.60
N THR A 486 -5.58 12.44 -13.55
CA THR A 486 -4.80 11.32 -13.00
C THR A 486 -5.71 10.10 -12.80
N PRO A 487 -5.17 8.88 -12.83
CA PRO A 487 -5.97 7.68 -12.56
C PRO A 487 -6.67 7.72 -11.20
N ARG A 488 -7.79 7.00 -11.08
CA ARG A 488 -8.48 6.79 -9.81
C ARG A 488 -7.55 6.12 -8.81
N ARG A 489 -7.53 6.61 -7.57
CA ARG A 489 -6.74 6.08 -6.44
C ARG A 489 -7.58 5.17 -5.54
N THR A 490 -8.85 5.51 -5.33
CA THR A 490 -9.74 4.82 -4.38
C THR A 490 -10.46 3.65 -5.02
N VAL A 491 -10.43 2.48 -4.37
CA VAL A 491 -11.16 1.29 -4.80
C VAL A 491 -12.58 1.33 -4.24
N LEU A 492 -13.58 1.16 -5.11
CA LEU A 492 -14.99 1.12 -4.74
C LEU A 492 -15.44 -0.34 -4.60
N LEU A 493 -16.04 -0.67 -3.47
CA LEU A 493 -16.56 -2.01 -3.16
C LEU A 493 -18.06 -1.90 -2.83
N GLU A 494 -18.89 -2.64 -3.58
CA GLU A 494 -20.35 -2.68 -3.35
C GLU A 494 -20.68 -3.19 -1.94
N SER A 495 -19.88 -4.13 -1.44
CA SER A 495 -20.00 -4.62 -0.06
C SER A 495 -18.62 -4.83 0.56
N ALA A 496 -18.57 -4.97 1.88
CA ALA A 496 -17.35 -5.30 2.64
C ALA A 496 -16.76 -6.71 2.36
N GLY A 497 -17.10 -7.33 1.24
CA GLY A 497 -17.17 -8.76 1.04
C GLY A 497 -18.53 -9.23 1.57
N THR A 498 -19.05 -10.35 1.11
CA THR A 498 -20.33 -10.87 1.62
C THR A 498 -20.38 -10.64 3.12
N PRO A 499 -21.38 -9.89 3.67
CA PRO A 499 -21.55 -9.85 5.11
C PRO A 499 -21.65 -11.32 5.52
N ARG A 500 -20.67 -11.81 6.30
CA ARG A 500 -20.83 -13.14 6.87
C ARG A 500 -22.16 -13.11 7.57
N THR A 501 -23.11 -13.84 7.02
CA THR A 501 -24.38 -14.05 7.70
C THR A 501 -24.06 -14.68 9.05
N ALA A 502 -24.91 -14.49 10.05
CA ALA A 502 -24.70 -15.09 11.37
C ALA A 502 -24.55 -16.64 11.31
N ALA A 503 -24.75 -17.24 10.13
CA ALA A 503 -24.60 -18.66 9.82
C ALA A 503 -23.20 -19.05 9.30
N ASP A 504 -22.36 -18.09 8.84
CA ASP A 504 -20.97 -18.42 8.46
C ASP A 504 -20.10 -18.54 9.72
N PRO A 505 -19.37 -19.65 9.92
CA PRO A 505 -18.49 -19.79 11.07
C PRO A 505 -17.46 -18.64 11.07
N ALA A 506 -17.46 -17.84 12.14
CA ALA A 506 -16.47 -16.80 12.33
C ALA A 506 -15.07 -17.43 12.25
N VAL A 507 -14.15 -16.83 11.49
CA VAL A 507 -12.74 -17.27 11.50
C VAL A 507 -12.26 -17.24 12.94
N PRO A 508 -11.81 -18.35 13.52
CA PRO A 508 -11.36 -18.36 14.89
C PRO A 508 -10.21 -17.37 15.08
N LEU A 509 -10.26 -16.59 16.15
CA LEU A 509 -9.20 -15.60 16.46
C LEU A 509 -7.86 -16.28 16.72
N GLN A 510 -7.92 -17.48 17.32
CA GLN A 510 -6.75 -18.34 17.56
C GLN A 510 -6.77 -19.51 16.59
N VAL A 511 -5.61 -19.87 16.10
CA VAL A 511 -5.42 -21.12 15.35
C VAL A 511 -5.72 -22.27 16.32
N PRO A 512 -6.55 -23.26 15.95
CA PRO A 512 -6.80 -24.42 16.82
C PRO A 512 -5.49 -25.15 17.17
N ASP A 513 -5.37 -25.63 18.41
CA ASP A 513 -4.26 -26.49 18.82
C ASP A 513 -4.57 -27.94 18.44
N VAL A 514 -4.07 -28.37 17.29
CA VAL A 514 -4.32 -29.71 16.75
C VAL A 514 -3.04 -30.58 16.76
N PRO A 515 -3.15 -31.92 16.78
CA PRO A 515 -2.01 -32.77 16.55
C PRO A 515 -1.38 -32.52 15.18
N ALA A 516 -0.06 -32.44 15.13
CA ALA A 516 0.70 -32.17 13.90
C ALA A 516 1.90 -33.12 13.77
N THR A 517 2.20 -33.54 12.55
CA THR A 517 3.40 -34.27 12.20
C THR A 517 4.38 -33.35 11.48
N ILE A 518 5.56 -33.17 12.05
CA ILE A 518 6.65 -32.39 11.46
C ILE A 518 7.58 -33.33 10.72
N MET A 519 7.93 -32.99 9.50
CA MET A 519 8.74 -33.81 8.59
C MET A 519 9.96 -33.02 8.12
N LEU A 520 11.12 -33.67 8.15
CA LEU A 520 12.37 -33.17 7.57
C LEU A 520 12.77 -34.04 6.39
N SER A 521 12.87 -33.48 5.20
CA SER A 521 13.32 -34.22 4.01
C SER A 521 14.84 -34.34 3.94
N THR A 522 15.32 -35.28 3.13
CA THR A 522 16.77 -35.44 2.84
C THR A 522 17.34 -34.26 2.06
N THR A 523 16.51 -33.42 1.46
CA THR A 523 16.91 -32.18 0.79
C THR A 523 16.88 -30.96 1.73
N GLY A 524 16.57 -31.14 3.02
CA GLY A 524 16.61 -30.12 4.05
C GLY A 524 15.33 -29.27 4.14
N LEU A 525 14.20 -29.70 3.56
CA LEU A 525 12.92 -29.04 3.69
C LEU A 525 12.20 -29.45 4.97
N LEU A 526 11.63 -28.49 5.70
CA LEU A 526 10.73 -28.69 6.82
C LEU A 526 9.29 -28.40 6.41
N ALA A 527 8.39 -29.30 6.78
CA ALA A 527 6.96 -29.15 6.57
C ALA A 527 6.17 -29.73 7.73
N ARG A 528 4.94 -29.23 7.91
CA ARG A 528 3.99 -29.67 8.92
C ARG A 528 2.74 -30.23 8.25
N LEU A 529 2.23 -31.37 8.76
CA LEU A 529 0.93 -31.90 8.40
C LEU A 529 0.03 -31.88 9.64
N ASP A 530 -0.99 -31.02 9.62
CA ASP A 530 -1.99 -30.93 10.68
C ASP A 530 -3.01 -32.06 10.51
N ALA A 531 -3.33 -32.79 11.60
CA ALA A 531 -4.36 -33.80 11.56
C ALA A 531 -5.75 -33.14 11.40
N PRO A 532 -6.65 -33.63 10.51
CA PRO A 532 -8.01 -33.11 10.45
C PRO A 532 -8.72 -33.38 11.78
N ASP A 533 -9.56 -32.43 12.23
CA ASP A 533 -10.41 -32.58 13.38
C ASP A 533 -11.22 -33.90 13.30
N ALA A 534 -10.81 -34.93 13.99
CA ALA A 534 -11.72 -35.95 14.45
C ALA A 534 -12.60 -35.28 15.54
N GLY A 535 -13.88 -35.04 15.20
CA GLY A 535 -14.80 -34.16 15.91
C GLY A 535 -14.67 -34.25 17.44
N LEU A 536 -14.88 -33.13 18.09
CA LEU A 536 -14.96 -32.86 19.53
C LEU A 536 -15.54 -34.07 20.31
N ALA A 537 -14.72 -35.04 20.65
CA ALA A 537 -15.06 -36.07 21.61
C ALA A 537 -13.78 -36.58 22.26
N ALA A 538 -13.67 -36.26 23.51
CA ALA A 538 -12.79 -36.75 24.55
C ALA A 538 -11.64 -35.86 24.98
N ALA A 539 -11.89 -35.06 26.00
CA ALA A 539 -10.94 -34.73 27.03
C ALA A 539 -10.48 -36.05 27.66
N ASP A 540 -9.38 -36.58 27.16
CA ASP A 540 -8.56 -37.52 27.94
C ASP A 540 -7.13 -37.47 27.42
N ASP A 541 -6.19 -37.44 28.32
CA ASP A 541 -4.77 -37.17 28.19
C ASP A 541 -3.97 -38.31 27.53
N GLN A 542 -4.61 -39.15 26.68
CA GLN A 542 -3.95 -40.18 25.93
C GLN A 542 -4.05 -39.91 24.42
N LEU A 543 -2.92 -39.55 23.83
CA LEU A 543 -2.72 -39.58 22.39
C LEU A 543 -3.12 -40.97 21.86
N PRO A 544 -3.94 -41.10 20.82
CA PRO A 544 -4.29 -42.39 20.24
C PRO A 544 -3.01 -43.14 19.86
N LEU A 545 -2.88 -44.32 20.38
CA LEU A 545 -1.84 -45.24 20.03
C LEU A 545 -2.04 -45.70 18.57
N GLU A 546 -1.02 -45.52 17.76
CA GLU A 546 -0.62 -46.18 16.50
C GLU A 546 -1.62 -46.30 15.32
N ASP A 547 -2.94 -46.39 15.47
CA ASP A 547 -3.82 -46.75 14.36
C ASP A 547 -4.52 -45.57 13.65
N ASP A 548 -4.54 -44.37 14.26
CA ASP A 548 -5.24 -43.20 13.70
C ASP A 548 -4.32 -42.03 13.23
N ALA A 549 -3.02 -42.31 13.01
CA ALA A 549 -2.22 -41.31 12.27
C ALA A 549 -2.77 -41.24 10.84
N PRO A 550 -2.98 -40.00 10.26
CA PRO A 550 -3.18 -39.92 8.83
C PRO A 550 -2.03 -40.70 8.20
N ALA A 551 -2.36 -41.86 7.65
CA ALA A 551 -1.40 -42.69 6.96
C ALA A 551 -0.79 -41.79 5.87
N ILE A 552 0.47 -41.39 6.04
CA ILE A 552 1.30 -41.05 4.87
C ILE A 552 1.25 -42.39 4.11
N SER A 553 0.38 -42.39 3.10
CA SER A 553 -0.08 -43.60 2.42
C SER A 553 1.12 -44.52 2.13
N ARG A 554 1.10 -45.72 2.64
CA ARG A 554 2.06 -46.79 2.36
C ARG A 554 2.06 -47.22 0.88
N SER A 555 1.19 -46.65 0.04
CA SER A 555 1.05 -47.02 -1.37
C SER A 555 0.52 -45.83 -2.22
N GLY A 556 1.32 -44.84 -2.54
CA GLY A 556 0.99 -43.79 -3.49
C GLY A 556 2.23 -43.11 -4.04
N ALA A 557 2.18 -42.56 -5.22
CA ALA A 557 3.29 -41.79 -5.77
C ALA A 557 3.59 -40.63 -4.82
N ARG A 558 4.71 -40.67 -4.10
CA ARG A 558 5.24 -39.59 -3.28
C ARG A 558 5.88 -38.55 -4.22
N GLY A 559 5.89 -37.28 -3.81
CA GLY A 559 6.60 -36.24 -4.53
C GLY A 559 8.12 -36.38 -4.51
N ALA A 560 8.83 -35.59 -5.28
CA ALA A 560 10.28 -35.66 -5.45
C ALA A 560 11.09 -35.51 -4.14
N HIS A 561 10.51 -34.86 -3.11
CA HIS A 561 11.15 -34.56 -1.83
C HIS A 561 10.67 -35.46 -0.67
N ASP A 562 10.05 -36.59 -0.95
CA ASP A 562 9.38 -37.43 0.07
C ASP A 562 10.30 -38.44 0.78
N ALA A 563 11.61 -38.45 0.50
CA ALA A 563 12.59 -39.16 1.30
C ALA A 563 12.84 -38.38 2.60
N LEU A 564 12.57 -39.01 3.75
CA LEU A 564 12.56 -38.35 5.06
C LEU A 564 13.80 -38.70 5.89
N VAL A 565 14.45 -37.69 6.46
CA VAL A 565 15.49 -37.83 7.48
C VAL A 565 14.87 -38.12 8.85
N ALA A 566 13.82 -37.37 9.18
CA ALA A 566 13.17 -37.49 10.48
C ALA A 566 11.71 -37.07 10.43
N THR A 567 10.91 -37.67 11.30
CA THR A 567 9.55 -37.23 11.61
C THR A 567 9.36 -37.08 13.11
N VAL A 568 8.61 -36.09 13.54
CA VAL A 568 8.25 -35.88 14.94
C VAL A 568 6.77 -35.50 15.04
N ARG A 569 6.06 -36.11 16.00
CA ARG A 569 4.71 -35.72 16.37
C ARG A 569 4.77 -34.62 17.43
N ALA A 570 3.98 -33.58 17.25
CA ALA A 570 3.84 -32.47 18.19
C ALA A 570 2.43 -31.90 18.12
N ARG A 571 2.13 -30.94 18.95
CA ARG A 571 0.91 -30.12 18.80
C ARG A 571 1.23 -28.85 18.02
N SER A 572 0.24 -28.31 17.29
CA SER A 572 0.44 -27.10 16.46
C SER A 572 0.92 -25.87 17.27
N HIS A 573 0.54 -25.75 18.55
CA HIS A 573 1.03 -24.70 19.47
C HIS A 573 2.31 -25.11 20.23
N GLY A 574 2.85 -26.32 19.99
CA GLY A 574 4.06 -26.82 20.64
C GLY A 574 5.36 -26.33 19.97
N GLU A 575 6.46 -26.90 20.48
CA GLU A 575 7.80 -26.68 19.97
C GLU A 575 8.44 -28.02 19.57
N VAL A 576 9.34 -27.95 18.59
CA VAL A 576 10.20 -29.10 18.23
C VAL A 576 11.66 -28.66 18.23
N GLY A 577 12.55 -29.63 18.49
CA GLY A 577 14.00 -29.40 18.46
C GLY A 577 14.60 -29.88 17.13
N VAL A 578 15.31 -28.99 16.46
CA VAL A 578 16.18 -29.34 15.32
C VAL A 578 17.58 -29.65 15.86
N VAL A 579 18.10 -30.85 15.58
CA VAL A 579 19.39 -31.29 16.08
C VAL A 579 20.48 -31.12 15.02
N LEU A 580 21.53 -30.39 15.38
CA LEU A 580 22.70 -30.14 14.53
C LEU A 580 23.79 -31.21 14.77
N SER A 581 24.70 -31.34 13.81
CA SER A 581 25.84 -32.27 13.88
C SER A 581 26.81 -31.99 15.04
N SER A 582 26.84 -30.79 15.57
CA SER A 582 27.51 -30.39 16.81
C SER A 582 26.87 -30.98 18.09
N GLY A 583 25.67 -31.55 17.99
CA GLY A 583 24.87 -31.96 19.13
C GLY A 583 24.12 -30.83 19.82
N GLN A 584 24.06 -29.65 19.19
CA GLN A 584 23.20 -28.56 19.61
C GLN A 584 21.78 -28.79 19.11
N VAL A 585 20.81 -28.48 19.96
CA VAL A 585 19.39 -28.44 19.63
C VAL A 585 18.97 -26.99 19.50
N GLN A 586 18.26 -26.66 18.43
CA GLN A 586 17.58 -25.36 18.29
C GLN A 586 16.08 -25.58 18.30
N ARG A 587 15.36 -24.81 19.14
CA ARG A 587 13.90 -24.88 19.26
C ARG A 587 13.25 -24.07 18.17
N ILE A 588 12.18 -24.58 17.58
CA ILE A 588 11.28 -23.86 16.68
C ILE A 588 9.83 -24.10 17.09
N ASN A 589 8.98 -23.06 16.96
CA ASN A 589 7.55 -23.25 17.14
C ASN A 589 6.97 -24.00 15.95
N VAL A 590 6.09 -24.95 16.21
CA VAL A 590 5.44 -25.75 15.17
C VAL A 590 4.63 -24.88 14.20
N LEU A 591 4.03 -23.78 14.69
CA LEU A 591 3.29 -22.82 13.86
C LEU A 591 4.17 -22.05 12.86
N ASP A 592 5.47 -21.95 13.08
CA ASP A 592 6.41 -21.31 12.15
C ASP A 592 6.73 -22.21 10.94
N ILE A 593 6.43 -23.52 11.04
CA ILE A 593 6.63 -24.48 9.97
C ILE A 593 5.41 -24.48 9.05
N PRO A 594 5.57 -24.33 7.71
CA PRO A 594 4.45 -24.33 6.77
C PRO A 594 3.60 -25.60 6.85
N ALA A 595 2.28 -25.41 6.95
CA ALA A 595 1.33 -26.52 6.90
C ALA A 595 1.11 -26.97 5.45
N LEU A 596 1.23 -28.27 5.19
CA LEU A 596 0.85 -28.88 3.93
C LEU A 596 -0.68 -29.03 3.87
N ALA A 597 -1.26 -28.77 2.70
CA ALA A 597 -2.68 -28.97 2.51
C ALA A 597 -3.04 -30.45 2.60
N VAL A 598 -4.03 -30.79 3.42
CA VAL A 598 -4.62 -32.14 3.46
C VAL A 598 -5.47 -32.30 2.22
N THR A 599 -4.95 -33.02 1.24
CA THR A 599 -5.66 -33.38 0.00
C THR A 599 -5.91 -34.88 -0.02
N GLY A 600 -6.82 -35.37 -0.86
CA GLY A 600 -7.06 -36.82 -1.01
C GLY A 600 -5.88 -37.61 -1.60
N SER A 601 -4.78 -36.94 -1.95
CA SER A 601 -3.49 -37.51 -2.36
C SER A 601 -2.43 -37.30 -1.28
N ALA A 602 -1.36 -38.10 -1.27
CA ALA A 602 -0.24 -37.89 -0.34
C ALA A 602 0.33 -36.47 -0.46
N PRO A 603 0.55 -35.73 0.65
CA PRO A 603 1.06 -34.37 0.62
C PRO A 603 2.49 -34.33 0.07
N SER A 604 2.82 -33.38 -0.78
CA SER A 604 4.17 -33.19 -1.30
C SER A 604 4.99 -32.28 -0.37
N LEU A 605 6.18 -32.75 0.02
CA LEU A 605 7.15 -31.96 0.81
C LEU A 605 7.73 -30.74 0.05
N ALA A 606 7.50 -30.64 -1.27
CA ALA A 606 7.87 -29.45 -2.05
C ALA A 606 7.20 -28.15 -1.56
N GLY A 607 6.09 -28.25 -0.82
CA GLY A 607 5.45 -27.10 -0.13
C GLY A 607 6.13 -26.70 1.18
N GLY A 608 7.19 -27.36 1.61
CA GLY A 608 7.96 -27.03 2.81
C GLY A 608 8.92 -25.84 2.60
N VAL A 609 9.58 -25.44 3.69
CA VAL A 609 10.56 -24.34 3.73
C VAL A 609 11.96 -24.93 3.99
N PRO A 610 13.04 -24.39 3.40
CA PRO A 610 14.40 -24.76 3.78
C PRO A 610 14.62 -24.55 5.28
N ALA A 611 15.09 -25.59 5.97
CA ALA A 611 15.26 -25.56 7.43
C ALA A 611 16.18 -24.39 7.89
N GLY A 612 17.16 -24.00 7.05
CA GLY A 612 18.05 -22.87 7.31
C GLY A 612 17.35 -21.50 7.37
N GLU A 613 16.09 -21.38 6.91
CA GLU A 613 15.27 -20.17 7.10
C GLU A 613 14.65 -20.08 8.50
N LEU A 614 14.51 -21.22 9.19
CA LEU A 614 13.91 -21.30 10.53
C LEU A 614 14.95 -21.45 11.65
N VAL A 615 16.11 -22.05 11.35
CA VAL A 615 17.21 -22.27 12.29
C VAL A 615 18.53 -21.75 11.76
N SER A 616 19.41 -21.31 12.66
CA SER A 616 20.76 -20.89 12.30
C SER A 616 21.68 -22.11 12.19
N ILE A 617 22.16 -22.42 10.99
CA ILE A 617 23.09 -23.52 10.74
C ILE A 617 24.51 -22.94 10.55
N PRO A 618 25.43 -23.13 11.51
CA PRO A 618 26.81 -22.68 11.37
C PRO A 618 27.52 -23.36 10.18
N ALA A 619 28.51 -22.67 9.62
CA ALA A 619 29.30 -23.21 8.49
C ALA A 619 29.98 -24.55 8.87
N GLY A 620 29.81 -25.57 8.03
CA GLY A 620 30.32 -26.92 8.25
C GLY A 620 29.44 -27.83 9.11
N GLU A 621 28.29 -27.34 9.61
CA GLU A 621 27.30 -28.14 10.31
C GLU A 621 26.15 -28.59 9.39
N SER A 622 25.45 -29.63 9.79
CA SER A 622 24.27 -30.16 9.12
C SER A 622 23.19 -30.51 10.13
N ILE A 623 21.93 -30.51 9.69
CA ILE A 623 20.82 -31.03 10.48
C ILE A 623 20.84 -32.55 10.40
N VAL A 624 20.79 -33.21 11.56
CA VAL A 624 20.87 -34.67 11.67
C VAL A 624 19.59 -35.33 12.19
N GLY A 625 18.60 -34.55 12.59
CA GLY A 625 17.31 -35.08 13.01
C GLY A 625 16.42 -34.07 13.69
N LEU A 626 15.26 -34.55 14.12
CA LEU A 626 14.24 -33.79 14.88
C LEU A 626 13.98 -34.52 16.21
N ILE A 627 13.65 -33.79 17.25
CA ILE A 627 13.21 -34.31 18.53
C ILE A 627 11.98 -33.58 19.05
N ASP A 628 11.10 -34.28 19.72
CA ASP A 628 10.03 -33.68 20.52
C ASP A 628 10.62 -33.16 21.81
N VAL A 629 10.53 -31.86 22.05
CA VAL A 629 11.08 -31.17 23.25
C VAL A 629 10.06 -31.01 24.37
N ALA A 630 8.79 -31.31 24.10
CA ALA A 630 7.69 -31.15 25.03
C ALA A 630 7.34 -32.43 25.79
N ASP A 631 7.62 -33.61 25.24
CA ASP A 631 7.31 -34.92 25.89
C ASP A 631 8.43 -35.34 26.82
N ASP A 632 8.27 -35.10 28.13
CA ASP A 632 9.20 -35.47 29.18
C ASP A 632 9.36 -36.99 29.35
N SER A 633 8.42 -37.81 28.85
CA SER A 633 8.46 -39.26 28.91
C SER A 633 9.24 -39.91 27.76
N ALA A 634 9.49 -39.16 26.71
CA ALA A 634 10.17 -39.65 25.49
C ALA A 634 11.62 -40.00 25.78
N ILE A 635 12.03 -41.20 25.35
CA ILE A 635 13.41 -41.59 25.37
C ILE A 635 13.99 -41.46 23.96
N ASN A 636 14.81 -40.42 23.79
CA ASN A 636 15.50 -40.15 22.53
C ASN A 636 16.84 -40.87 22.50
N VAL A 637 17.35 -41.18 21.31
CA VAL A 637 18.67 -41.78 21.09
C VAL A 637 19.43 -40.93 20.05
N LEU A 638 20.72 -40.81 20.21
CA LEU A 638 21.66 -40.29 19.22
C LEU A 638 22.88 -41.18 19.08
N ALA A 639 23.50 -41.14 17.91
CA ALA A 639 24.79 -41.75 17.69
C ALA A 639 25.80 -40.74 17.14
N THR A 640 27.10 -40.99 17.49
CA THR A 640 28.19 -40.14 16.98
C THR A 640 29.02 -40.88 15.94
N ARG A 641 29.75 -40.10 15.14
CA ARG A 641 30.67 -40.60 14.11
C ARG A 641 31.68 -41.59 14.67
N ASP A 642 32.19 -41.36 15.88
CA ASP A 642 33.20 -42.19 16.55
C ASP A 642 32.59 -43.39 17.28
N GLY A 643 31.32 -43.75 16.94
CA GLY A 643 30.65 -44.96 17.41
C GLY A 643 30.13 -44.91 18.83
N LYS A 644 29.95 -43.73 19.40
CA LYS A 644 29.22 -43.58 20.69
C LYS A 644 27.72 -43.55 20.41
N ILE A 645 26.97 -44.07 21.37
CA ILE A 645 25.50 -44.05 21.37
C ILE A 645 25.00 -43.55 22.74
N LYS A 646 23.96 -42.79 22.74
CA LYS A 646 23.38 -42.19 23.94
C LYS A 646 21.87 -42.22 23.88
N ARG A 647 21.22 -42.73 24.95
CA ARG A 647 19.80 -42.52 25.22
C ARG A 647 19.67 -41.40 26.24
N PHE A 648 18.65 -40.54 26.09
CA PHE A 648 18.40 -39.38 26.97
C PHE A 648 16.91 -39.02 26.97
N THR A 649 16.46 -38.32 28.03
CA THR A 649 15.12 -37.75 28.16
C THR A 649 15.19 -36.25 28.03
N THR A 650 14.04 -35.61 27.75
CA THR A 650 13.92 -34.13 27.64
C THR A 650 13.77 -33.40 28.97
N LYS A 651 13.64 -34.17 30.09
CA LYS A 651 13.46 -33.61 31.47
C LYS A 651 14.51 -32.57 31.88
N ASP A 652 15.74 -32.78 31.42
CA ASP A 652 16.89 -31.93 31.75
C ASP A 652 17.08 -30.75 30.76
N PHE A 653 16.15 -30.55 29.85
CA PHE A 653 16.24 -29.47 28.85
C PHE A 653 15.93 -28.10 29.47
N PRO A 654 16.74 -27.08 29.19
CA PRO A 654 16.49 -25.74 29.71
C PRO A 654 15.17 -25.16 29.09
N LYS A 655 14.22 -24.73 29.95
CA LYS A 655 12.88 -24.30 29.51
C LYS A 655 12.89 -22.95 28.75
N ASN A 656 13.90 -22.10 28.98
CA ASN A 656 13.96 -20.74 28.45
C ASN A 656 15.12 -20.51 27.46
N ALA A 657 15.74 -21.58 26.96
CA ALA A 657 16.85 -21.46 26.01
C ALA A 657 16.39 -21.90 24.59
N ASP A 658 16.60 -21.03 23.62
CA ASP A 658 16.29 -21.31 22.21
C ASP A 658 17.27 -22.30 21.60
N ALA A 659 18.49 -22.38 22.13
CA ALA A 659 19.52 -23.33 21.69
C ALA A 659 20.30 -23.88 22.89
N PHE A 660 20.63 -25.19 22.86
CA PHE A 660 21.38 -25.88 23.92
C PHE A 660 21.98 -27.21 23.42
N ASP A 661 23.08 -27.65 24.06
CA ASP A 661 23.73 -28.90 23.72
C ASP A 661 23.07 -30.08 24.44
N ILE A 662 22.98 -31.25 23.77
CA ILE A 662 22.42 -32.50 24.33
C ILE A 662 23.45 -33.62 24.48
N VAL A 663 24.70 -33.39 24.12
CA VAL A 663 25.80 -34.36 24.25
C VAL A 663 27.13 -33.62 24.43
N GLY A 664 28.03 -34.19 25.23
CA GLY A 664 29.42 -33.75 25.30
C GLY A 664 30.28 -34.54 24.31
N LEU A 665 30.56 -33.95 23.15
CA LEU A 665 31.36 -34.57 22.08
C LEU A 665 32.85 -34.49 22.41
N ALA A 666 33.60 -35.49 21.95
CA ALA A 666 35.05 -35.43 21.90
C ALA A 666 35.51 -34.55 20.74
N ASP A 667 36.78 -34.05 20.81
CA ASP A 667 37.35 -33.24 19.73
C ASP A 667 37.29 -33.97 18.38
N GLY A 668 36.66 -33.36 17.39
CA GLY A 668 36.50 -33.88 16.03
C GLY A 668 35.34 -34.86 15.85
N ASP A 669 34.66 -35.29 16.90
CA ASP A 669 33.46 -36.13 16.82
C ASP A 669 32.22 -35.30 16.48
N ARG A 670 31.20 -35.92 15.92
CA ARG A 670 29.94 -35.26 15.56
C ARG A 670 28.75 -36.24 15.66
N VAL A 671 27.57 -35.70 15.95
CA VAL A 671 26.31 -36.47 15.88
C VAL A 671 26.01 -36.76 14.41
N ILE A 672 25.59 -38.00 14.12
CA ILE A 672 25.28 -38.48 12.75
C ILE A 672 23.79 -38.77 12.56
N GLY A 673 23.02 -38.88 13.61
CA GLY A 673 21.60 -39.15 13.56
C GLY A 673 20.95 -39.17 14.94
N THR A 674 19.65 -38.99 14.95
CA THR A 674 18.80 -39.13 16.16
C THR A 674 17.62 -40.04 15.86
N GLY A 675 17.01 -40.57 16.92
CA GLY A 675 15.81 -41.38 16.85
C GLY A 675 15.07 -41.37 18.20
N ARG A 676 13.96 -42.06 18.28
CA ARG A 676 13.15 -42.23 19.50
C ARG A 676 12.93 -43.70 19.72
N THR A 677 13.05 -44.15 20.98
CA THR A 677 12.68 -45.52 21.41
C THR A 677 11.36 -45.47 22.14
N TYR A 678 10.48 -46.41 21.80
CA TYR A 678 9.15 -46.56 22.40
C TYR A 678 9.11 -47.72 23.39
N ALA A 679 9.95 -48.76 23.14
CA ALA A 679 10.07 -49.94 23.99
C ALA A 679 11.53 -50.23 24.29
N GLU A 680 11.80 -50.99 25.33
CA GLU A 680 13.17 -51.37 25.73
C GLU A 680 13.77 -52.46 24.81
N ASP A 681 12.95 -53.20 24.06
CA ASP A 681 13.32 -54.17 23.06
C ASP A 681 13.47 -53.61 21.64
N ASP A 682 13.15 -52.35 21.45
CA ASP A 682 13.44 -51.63 20.17
C ASP A 682 14.90 -51.86 19.75
N ARG A 683 15.16 -52.00 18.47
CA ARG A 683 16.49 -52.27 17.90
C ARG A 683 17.18 -50.99 17.54
N LEU A 684 18.32 -50.74 18.18
CA LEU A 684 19.26 -49.68 17.85
C LEU A 684 20.26 -50.22 16.82
N ILE A 685 20.31 -49.64 15.63
CA ILE A 685 21.05 -50.14 14.48
C ILE A 685 22.11 -49.10 14.11
N LEU A 686 23.37 -49.55 14.03
CA LEU A 686 24.52 -48.74 13.61
C LEU A 686 25.13 -49.34 12.34
N VAL A 687 25.38 -48.52 11.33
CA VAL A 687 26.07 -48.91 10.10
C VAL A 687 27.33 -48.06 9.97
N THR A 688 28.44 -48.69 9.58
CA THR A 688 29.78 -48.06 9.49
C THR A 688 30.23 -47.89 8.04
N SER A 689 31.17 -46.97 7.83
CA SER A 689 31.79 -46.70 6.52
C SER A 689 32.54 -47.87 5.93
N ASP A 690 33.08 -48.78 6.77
CA ASP A 690 33.72 -50.04 6.37
C ASP A 690 32.72 -51.21 6.21
N ALA A 691 31.44 -50.91 6.07
CA ALA A 691 30.32 -51.78 5.78
C ALA A 691 30.03 -52.80 6.87
N GLN A 692 30.17 -52.46 8.15
CA GLN A 692 29.67 -53.28 9.28
C GLN A 692 28.28 -52.74 9.72
N LEU A 693 27.38 -53.67 10.05
CA LEU A 693 26.08 -53.38 10.66
C LEU A 693 26.03 -54.10 12.02
N LEU A 694 25.69 -53.33 13.03
CA LEU A 694 25.44 -53.88 14.38
C LEU A 694 24.06 -53.41 14.85
N HIS A 695 23.26 -54.37 15.33
CA HIS A 695 22.01 -54.01 16.04
C HIS A 695 21.88 -54.77 17.34
N PHE A 696 21.27 -54.12 18.34
CA PHE A 696 21.03 -54.64 19.67
C PHE A 696 19.80 -53.96 20.29
N ALA A 697 19.23 -54.53 21.36
CA ALA A 697 18.09 -53.97 22.05
C ALA A 697 18.43 -52.65 22.78
N ALA A 698 17.45 -51.75 22.86
CA ALA A 698 17.63 -50.42 23.43
C ALA A 698 17.98 -50.43 24.93
N ASP A 699 17.55 -51.47 25.68
CA ASP A 699 17.87 -51.69 27.08
C ASP A 699 19.39 -51.81 27.34
N ALA A 700 20.20 -52.22 26.35
CA ALA A 700 21.65 -52.23 26.43
C ALA A 700 22.30 -50.84 26.58
N VAL A 701 21.54 -49.75 26.39
CA VAL A 701 21.99 -48.37 26.54
C VAL A 701 21.14 -47.67 27.59
N ARG A 702 21.68 -47.49 28.79
CA ARG A 702 20.99 -46.73 29.84
C ARG A 702 20.83 -45.25 29.48
N PRO A 703 19.72 -44.63 29.83
CA PRO A 703 19.55 -43.18 29.65
C PRO A 703 20.61 -42.38 30.44
N GLN A 704 21.06 -41.26 29.85
CA GLN A 704 22.12 -40.39 30.43
C GLN A 704 21.69 -38.93 30.40
N GLY A 705 22.21 -38.17 31.36
CA GLY A 705 21.97 -36.71 31.42
C GLY A 705 22.62 -35.97 30.27
N ARG A 706 22.17 -34.71 30.05
CA ARG A 706 22.47 -33.86 28.92
C ARG A 706 23.98 -33.77 28.58
N GLY A 707 24.84 -33.46 29.53
CA GLY A 707 26.29 -33.28 29.31
C GLY A 707 27.10 -34.55 29.11
N ALA A 708 26.51 -35.75 29.19
CA ALA A 708 27.26 -37.03 29.04
C ALA A 708 27.61 -37.29 27.55
N GLY A 709 28.80 -37.88 27.30
CA GLY A 709 29.34 -38.17 25.95
C GLY A 709 28.84 -39.48 25.33
N GLY A 710 27.89 -40.19 25.94
CA GLY A 710 27.39 -41.47 25.45
C GLY A 710 28.25 -42.68 25.89
N MET A 711 27.86 -43.85 25.40
CA MET A 711 28.52 -45.13 25.63
C MET A 711 29.06 -45.69 24.30
N THR A 712 30.04 -46.58 24.32
CA THR A 712 30.47 -47.26 23.10
C THR A 712 29.33 -48.09 22.54
N GLY A 713 28.81 -47.71 21.36
CA GLY A 713 27.76 -48.42 20.64
C GLY A 713 28.32 -49.57 19.79
N ILE A 714 29.29 -49.25 18.92
CA ILE A 714 29.96 -50.19 18.03
C ILE A 714 31.47 -50.03 18.17
N LYS A 715 32.23 -51.16 18.04
CA LYS A 715 33.70 -51.15 17.96
C LYS A 715 34.10 -50.91 16.51
N LEU A 716 34.76 -49.78 16.25
CA LEU A 716 35.24 -49.39 14.93
C LEU A 716 36.61 -49.99 14.60
N ALA A 717 36.85 -50.34 13.32
CA ALA A 717 38.19 -50.57 12.80
C ALA A 717 38.94 -49.23 12.62
N GLU A 718 40.24 -49.25 12.41
CA GLU A 718 41.03 -48.07 12.17
C GLU A 718 40.58 -47.34 10.91
N GLY A 719 40.31 -46.02 11.03
CA GLY A 719 39.80 -45.18 9.94
C GLY A 719 38.30 -45.34 9.65
N ALA A 720 37.61 -46.33 10.25
CA ALA A 720 36.16 -46.50 10.07
C ALA A 720 35.35 -45.54 10.97
N HIS A 721 34.19 -45.18 10.56
CA HIS A 721 33.27 -44.32 11.30
C HIS A 721 31.80 -44.75 11.08
N VAL A 722 30.93 -44.35 12.00
CA VAL A 722 29.46 -44.59 11.85
C VAL A 722 28.89 -43.59 10.85
N ILE A 723 28.05 -44.07 9.94
CA ILE A 723 27.40 -43.27 8.88
C ILE A 723 25.86 -43.24 8.97
N ALA A 724 25.27 -44.21 9.73
CA ALA A 724 23.83 -44.26 9.94
C ALA A 724 23.47 -44.79 11.34
N LEU A 725 22.42 -44.19 11.93
CA LEU A 725 21.68 -44.67 13.09
C LEU A 725 20.24 -44.90 12.66
N ALA A 726 19.65 -46.01 13.03
CA ALA A 726 18.21 -46.23 12.92
C ALA A 726 17.66 -46.90 14.19
N VAL A 727 16.38 -46.68 14.43
CA VAL A 727 15.60 -47.33 15.48
C VAL A 727 14.43 -48.04 14.79
N VAL A 728 14.31 -49.32 15.03
CA VAL A 728 13.27 -50.20 14.47
C VAL A 728 12.64 -50.98 15.61
N SER A 729 11.31 -51.06 15.68
CA SER A 729 10.66 -51.91 16.69
C SER A 729 10.98 -53.38 16.42
N ASP A 730 11.02 -54.21 17.48
CA ASP A 730 11.28 -55.66 17.32
C ASP A 730 10.24 -56.34 16.40
N ALA A 731 9.00 -55.83 16.40
CA ALA A 731 7.93 -56.34 15.54
C ALA A 731 8.13 -56.01 14.05
N GLU A 732 8.88 -54.94 13.73
CA GLU A 732 9.10 -54.47 12.36
C GLU A 732 10.35 -55.03 11.69
N ILE A 733 11.20 -55.76 12.40
CA ILE A 733 12.48 -56.35 11.89
C ILE A 733 12.27 -57.14 10.60
N ALA A 734 11.21 -57.94 10.53
CA ALA A 734 10.92 -58.79 9.38
C ALA A 734 10.48 -58.00 8.13
N ALA A 735 9.92 -56.77 8.32
CA ALA A 735 9.47 -55.91 7.23
C ALA A 735 10.50 -54.83 6.86
N ALA A 736 11.46 -54.58 7.75
CA ALA A 736 12.47 -53.54 7.56
C ALA A 736 13.55 -53.92 6.53
N SER A 737 14.03 -52.93 5.78
CA SER A 737 15.10 -53.08 4.79
C SER A 737 16.33 -52.25 5.18
N VAL A 738 17.50 -52.80 4.82
CA VAL A 738 18.80 -52.13 4.91
C VAL A 738 19.23 -51.70 3.50
N VAL A 739 19.33 -50.41 3.27
CA VAL A 739 19.90 -49.87 2.03
C VAL A 739 21.32 -49.42 2.28
N THR A 740 22.26 -49.92 1.47
CA THR A 740 23.66 -49.55 1.52
C THR A 740 24.17 -49.09 0.17
N VAL A 741 24.92 -47.99 0.12
CA VAL A 741 25.49 -47.40 -1.08
C VAL A 741 26.99 -47.35 -0.91
N ALA A 742 27.71 -48.11 -1.73
CA ALA A 742 29.18 -48.12 -1.78
C ALA A 742 29.68 -47.16 -2.86
N GLY A 743 30.82 -46.53 -2.60
CA GLY A 743 31.42 -45.54 -3.53
C GLY A 743 32.79 -45.05 -3.05
N SER A 744 33.28 -44.01 -3.69
CA SER A 744 34.50 -43.31 -3.26
C SER A 744 34.19 -42.23 -2.22
N PHE A 745 35.04 -42.10 -1.19
CA PHE A 745 34.91 -41.00 -0.21
C PHE A 745 35.30 -39.64 -0.79
N GLU A 746 36.17 -39.61 -1.78
CA GLU A 746 36.60 -38.39 -2.45
C GLU A 746 35.53 -37.88 -3.43
N HIS A 747 34.82 -38.83 -4.08
CA HIS A 747 33.75 -38.55 -5.03
C HIS A 747 32.45 -39.29 -4.70
N PRO A 748 31.78 -38.98 -3.58
CA PRO A 748 30.67 -39.79 -3.03
C PRO A 748 29.42 -39.88 -3.91
N MET A 749 29.33 -39.08 -4.96
CA MET A 749 28.22 -39.05 -5.92
C MET A 749 28.54 -39.78 -7.23
N ALA A 750 29.80 -40.20 -7.44
CA ALA A 750 30.22 -40.91 -8.64
C ALA A 750 30.30 -42.41 -8.41
N ASP A 751 30.03 -43.21 -9.46
CA ASP A 751 30.17 -44.65 -9.52
C ASP A 751 29.63 -45.42 -8.30
N GLN A 752 28.40 -45.12 -7.92
CA GLN A 752 27.75 -45.72 -6.77
C GLN A 752 27.20 -47.10 -7.06
N PHE A 753 27.36 -48.03 -6.10
CA PHE A 753 26.71 -49.36 -6.08
C PHE A 753 25.76 -49.43 -4.91
N VAL A 754 24.49 -49.73 -5.19
CA VAL A 754 23.41 -49.79 -4.21
C VAL A 754 22.93 -51.24 -4.00
N LYS A 755 22.61 -51.54 -2.76
CA LYS A 755 22.03 -52.84 -2.36
C LYS A 755 20.92 -52.63 -1.34
N VAL A 756 19.81 -53.36 -1.50
CA VAL A 756 18.70 -53.41 -0.57
C VAL A 756 18.61 -54.82 -0.03
N THR A 757 18.64 -55.01 1.31
CA THR A 757 18.65 -56.34 1.95
C THR A 757 17.66 -56.32 3.11
N PRO A 758 16.86 -57.38 3.34
CA PRO A 758 16.00 -57.46 4.52
C PRO A 758 16.79 -57.41 5.81
N LEU A 759 16.30 -56.70 6.82
CA LEU A 759 17.00 -56.51 8.10
C LEU A 759 17.14 -57.81 8.88
N ASP A 760 16.18 -58.75 8.76
CA ASP A 760 16.19 -60.08 9.41
C ASP A 760 17.38 -60.96 8.99
N ARG A 761 18.08 -60.65 7.89
CA ARG A 761 19.28 -61.30 7.44
C ARG A 761 20.50 -60.99 8.30
N TYR A 762 20.44 -60.00 9.16
CA TYR A 762 21.53 -59.59 10.04
C TYR A 762 21.31 -60.08 11.46
N PRO A 763 22.15 -60.95 12.00
CA PRO A 763 21.98 -61.38 13.35
C PRO A 763 22.30 -60.30 14.39
N GLY A 764 21.44 -60.16 15.39
CA GLY A 764 21.69 -59.20 16.52
C GLY A 764 22.93 -59.64 17.29
N LYS A 765 23.73 -58.74 17.77
CA LYS A 765 24.89 -58.92 18.60
C LYS A 765 24.96 -58.02 19.81
N GLY A 766 25.73 -58.28 20.78
CA GLY A 766 25.91 -57.42 21.96
C GLY A 766 26.53 -56.10 21.58
N ARG A 767 26.10 -55.00 22.29
CA ARG A 767 26.69 -53.69 22.18
C ARG A 767 28.19 -53.65 22.30
N ALA A 768 28.90 -52.72 21.67
CA ALA A 768 30.34 -52.53 21.63
C ALA A 768 31.11 -53.69 20.92
N THR A 769 30.45 -54.50 20.08
CA THR A 769 31.10 -55.44 19.15
C THR A 769 31.28 -54.83 17.76
N MET A 770 31.98 -55.54 16.84
CA MET A 770 32.24 -55.04 15.48
C MET A 770 31.09 -55.22 14.52
N GLY A 771 29.98 -55.83 14.87
CA GLY A 771 28.88 -56.06 13.94
C GLY A 771 29.10 -57.22 12.97
N VAL A 772 28.39 -57.18 11.83
CA VAL A 772 28.48 -58.13 10.72
C VAL A 772 28.57 -57.32 9.40
N ARG A 773 29.23 -57.95 8.39
CA ARG A 773 29.39 -57.33 7.09
C ARG A 773 28.03 -57.10 6.41
N ALA A 774 27.75 -55.88 6.00
CA ALA A 774 26.51 -55.46 5.35
C ALA A 774 26.64 -55.28 3.85
N HIS A 775 27.87 -55.10 3.33
CA HIS A 775 28.14 -54.86 1.91
C HIS A 775 29.55 -55.37 1.57
N ARG A 776 29.78 -55.95 0.42
CA ARG A 776 31.11 -56.28 -0.07
C ARG A 776 31.60 -55.10 -0.92
N ILE A 777 32.60 -54.40 -0.42
CA ILE A 777 33.22 -53.28 -1.12
C ILE A 777 34.00 -53.84 -2.31
N ARG A 778 33.81 -53.23 -3.49
CA ARG A 778 34.46 -53.61 -4.75
C ARG A 778 35.81 -52.86 -4.88
N SER A 779 36.66 -53.42 -5.72
CA SER A 779 37.91 -52.73 -6.07
C SER A 779 37.60 -51.37 -6.72
N GLY A 780 38.21 -50.29 -6.26
CA GLY A 780 37.96 -48.92 -6.69
C GLY A 780 36.97 -48.14 -5.82
N HIS A 781 36.36 -48.77 -4.81
CA HIS A 781 35.52 -48.11 -3.80
C HIS A 781 36.23 -48.08 -2.46
N ASP A 782 36.08 -47.02 -1.68
CA ASP A 782 36.69 -46.85 -0.37
C ASP A 782 35.83 -47.47 0.76
N GLY A 783 34.49 -47.48 0.60
CA GLY A 783 33.55 -47.92 1.60
C GLY A 783 32.10 -47.59 1.30
N LEU A 784 31.27 -47.55 2.33
CA LEU A 784 29.90 -47.07 2.24
C LEU A 784 29.87 -45.54 2.35
N VAL A 785 29.31 -44.88 1.34
CA VAL A 785 29.10 -43.44 1.34
C VAL A 785 27.74 -43.04 1.92
N ARG A 786 26.77 -44.02 1.89
CA ARG A 786 25.45 -43.84 2.51
C ARG A 786 24.88 -45.15 3.01
N ALA A 787 24.08 -45.11 4.06
CA ALA A 787 23.29 -46.23 4.56
C ALA A 787 21.97 -45.71 5.16
N TRP A 788 20.96 -46.55 5.12
CA TRP A 788 19.67 -46.29 5.72
C TRP A 788 19.01 -47.59 6.12
N VAL A 789 18.22 -47.56 7.20
CA VAL A 789 17.47 -48.74 7.67
C VAL A 789 16.07 -48.32 8.11
N GLY A 790 15.05 -49.05 7.66
CA GLY A 790 13.65 -48.72 7.98
C GLY A 790 12.66 -49.45 7.07
N LEU A 791 11.44 -48.97 7.08
CA LEU A 791 10.33 -49.48 6.27
C LEU A 791 10.17 -48.61 4.99
N ASP A 792 9.87 -49.26 3.86
CA ASP A 792 9.55 -48.58 2.57
C ASP A 792 10.63 -47.61 2.11
N PRO A 793 11.88 -48.05 1.82
CA PRO A 793 13.00 -47.18 1.48
C PRO A 793 12.76 -46.38 0.19
N ARG A 794 13.14 -45.12 0.19
CA ARG A 794 13.09 -44.18 -0.93
C ARG A 794 14.44 -43.56 -1.18
N ALA A 795 14.85 -43.41 -2.43
CA ALA A 795 16.09 -42.76 -2.81
C ALA A 795 15.81 -41.50 -3.67
N VAL A 796 16.60 -40.45 -3.44
CA VAL A 796 16.53 -39.21 -4.21
C VAL A 796 17.92 -38.76 -4.66
N GLY A 797 17.99 -38.13 -5.80
CA GLY A 797 19.19 -37.48 -6.29
C GLY A 797 19.39 -36.08 -5.70
N SER A 798 20.45 -35.38 -6.09
CA SER A 798 20.86 -34.05 -5.55
C SER A 798 19.84 -32.95 -5.80
N ALA A 799 19.02 -33.06 -6.85
CA ALA A 799 17.92 -32.14 -7.14
C ALA A 799 16.56 -32.58 -6.57
N GLY A 800 16.55 -33.63 -5.70
CA GLY A 800 15.33 -34.16 -5.12
C GLY A 800 14.52 -35.10 -6.04
N GLN A 801 15.02 -35.42 -7.23
CA GLN A 801 14.36 -36.37 -8.14
C GLN A 801 14.38 -37.77 -7.54
N ALA A 802 13.26 -38.49 -7.63
CA ALA A 802 13.16 -39.86 -7.18
C ALA A 802 14.05 -40.78 -8.03
N LEU A 803 14.74 -41.68 -7.36
CA LEU A 803 15.57 -42.73 -7.98
C LEU A 803 15.06 -44.12 -7.59
N GLU A 804 15.02 -45.02 -8.56
CA GLU A 804 14.63 -46.40 -8.31
C GLU A 804 15.71 -47.15 -7.54
N LEU A 805 15.30 -47.85 -6.49
CA LEU A 805 16.14 -48.79 -5.75
C LEU A 805 16.05 -50.18 -6.39
N PRO A 806 17.14 -50.99 -6.36
CA PRO A 806 17.10 -52.33 -6.90
C PRO A 806 16.18 -53.25 -6.09
N GLU A 807 15.83 -54.41 -6.67
CA GLU A 807 15.13 -55.48 -5.97
C GLU A 807 15.92 -55.99 -4.75
N LEU A 808 15.20 -56.62 -3.80
CA LEU A 808 15.79 -57.15 -2.57
C LEU A 808 16.85 -58.22 -2.88
N ASP A 809 18.05 -58.01 -2.35
CA ASP A 809 19.13 -59.05 -2.35
C ASP A 809 19.19 -59.77 -1.00
N GLU A 810 18.80 -61.03 -0.98
CA GLU A 810 18.82 -61.89 0.20
C GLU A 810 20.22 -62.11 0.79
N ARG A 811 21.27 -61.81 0.03
CA ARG A 811 22.65 -62.01 0.45
C ARG A 811 23.15 -60.79 1.25
N ARG A 812 23.37 -61.03 2.54
CA ARG A 812 23.83 -60.01 3.48
C ARG A 812 25.15 -59.34 3.02
N ASP A 813 26.08 -60.12 2.44
CA ASP A 813 27.42 -59.65 2.05
C ASP A 813 27.58 -59.46 0.54
N GLY A 814 26.49 -59.31 -0.20
CA GLY A 814 26.51 -58.99 -1.64
C GLY A 814 27.16 -57.63 -1.92
N SER A 815 27.62 -57.40 -3.18
CA SER A 815 28.33 -56.16 -3.61
C SER A 815 27.39 -55.14 -4.28
N GLY A 816 26.08 -55.39 -4.26
CA GLY A 816 25.09 -54.51 -4.89
C GLY A 816 25.15 -54.46 -6.41
N VAL A 817 24.37 -53.58 -7.00
CA VAL A 817 24.25 -53.26 -8.42
C VAL A 817 24.56 -51.77 -8.65
N PRO A 818 24.97 -51.38 -9.87
CA PRO A 818 25.13 -49.95 -10.18
C PRO A 818 23.85 -49.18 -9.87
N ALA A 819 23.95 -48.00 -9.24
CA ALA A 819 22.79 -47.17 -8.96
C ALA A 819 22.20 -46.58 -10.26
N ALA A 820 20.86 -46.49 -10.32
CA ALA A 820 20.14 -45.87 -11.44
C ALA A 820 20.47 -44.37 -11.67
N GLY A 821 21.12 -43.74 -10.69
CA GLY A 821 21.58 -42.39 -10.71
C GLY A 821 22.38 -42.07 -9.45
N ALA A 822 22.94 -40.87 -9.35
CA ALA A 822 23.68 -40.45 -8.15
C ALA A 822 22.73 -40.25 -6.96
N ILE A 823 22.73 -41.20 -6.00
CA ILE A 823 21.92 -41.19 -4.78
C ILE A 823 22.48 -40.16 -3.81
N ALA A 824 21.72 -39.07 -3.58
CA ALA A 824 22.08 -38.01 -2.64
C ALA A 824 21.44 -38.20 -1.26
N GLY A 825 20.26 -38.83 -1.17
CA GLY A 825 19.54 -39.09 0.05
C GLY A 825 18.74 -40.40 -0.01
N ILE A 826 18.52 -41.01 1.16
CA ILE A 826 17.65 -42.18 1.35
C ILE A 826 16.81 -41.91 2.58
N GLY A 827 15.46 -42.16 2.51
CA GLY A 827 14.58 -41.96 3.63
C GLY A 827 13.25 -42.68 3.52
#